data_0067b5b8bb1d58d7586b686dec5712b0
#
_entry.id   0067b5b8bb1d58d7586b686dec5712b0
#
_cell.length_a   1.000
_cell.length_b   1.000
_cell.length_c   1.000
_cell.angle_alpha   90.00
_cell.angle_beta   90.00
_cell.angle_gamma   90.00
#
_symmetry.space_group_name_H-M   'P 1'
#
loop_
_entity.id
_entity.type
_entity.pdbx_description
1 polymer ?
#
loop_
_entity_poly.entity_id
_entity_poly.type
_entity_poly.pdbx_seq_one_letter_code
_entity_poly.pdbx_strand_id
1 'polypeptide(L)'
;AVTHFFNPPRYLKLFEIIPGPDCRPETIDFLNDFGERFLGKDSVLAKDTPGFIGNRIGTFGMVNILNNVEKLDLSIEEIDKLTGPIIGSPKSATFRTSDVVGLDTTVNVATGIYDNCPDDEFRDTFKLPKYIYKMLENNWLGSKTDGGFYKRIKDENGKSTILSLDLKTLEYSPVKKVSFETLNTAKKISNVIDRFSVLVEGTDKAGKFYRFNFGTMFSYIQNRIPEISDELYRIDDALRAGFGWKNGPFQIWNSIGIKKGVEIMESLGHKPAKWISEMINNNIDCFYKIENGKINYYDLSSRSFVIKPGQDSLIILNNLNKSSIVWENSDSIIKDIGDEVLNIEFKTKMNTLGQGVLMGLNKAVDLAEKNYKGIVIGNEGSHFSAGANLGAIFMAAAEQEYDEINLAIKFFQDSMMKLRYSNIPVIAAPHGLTLGGGCEVTMHCDKAVVYSESYIGLVEVGAGLIPGGGGCKEMALRASKKFSKNDVELNVLQEYFLNIGMAKTSTSAYEAIDLGYLEPNNDTIIMNKNHQISIAKKHAILMSDYGYLPPCSEKNIKVLGKQALGMFMVGTDTMKAGKYISEHDQKIANKIAYVISGGDLSKATFVNEQYLLDLEREAFLSLCSERKTLERIQHILKTGKPLRN
;
A
#
# COMPACT_ATOMS: atom_id res chain seq x y z
N ALA A 1 -22.64 8.77 -21.63
CA ALA A 1 -21.19 8.67 -21.42
C ALA A 1 -20.72 7.23 -21.59
N VAL A 2 -19.50 7.03 -22.06
CA VAL A 2 -18.79 5.76 -22.00
C VAL A 2 -17.97 5.74 -20.71
N THR A 3 -17.78 4.57 -20.11
CA THR A 3 -16.88 4.37 -18.98
C THR A 3 -15.87 3.27 -19.29
N HIS A 4 -14.62 3.48 -18.89
CA HIS A 4 -13.53 2.58 -19.20
C HIS A 4 -12.70 2.26 -17.96
N PHE A 5 -12.49 0.96 -17.71
CA PHE A 5 -11.69 0.43 -16.61
C PHE A 5 -10.40 -0.19 -17.12
N PHE A 6 -9.37 -0.16 -16.30
CA PHE A 6 -8.17 -0.97 -16.54
C PHE A 6 -8.24 -2.31 -15.81
N ASN A 7 -7.76 -3.37 -16.45
CA ASN A 7 -7.71 -4.72 -15.88
C ASN A 7 -6.39 -4.97 -15.12
N PRO A 8 -6.45 -5.63 -13.95
CA PRO A 8 -7.66 -6.10 -13.27
C PRO A 8 -8.35 -4.98 -12.47
N PRO A 9 -9.67 -4.79 -12.63
CA PRO A 9 -10.38 -3.62 -12.09
C PRO A 9 -10.41 -3.59 -10.56
N ARG A 10 -10.22 -4.69 -9.86
CA ARG A 10 -10.09 -4.70 -8.39
C ARG A 10 -8.89 -3.87 -7.93
N TYR A 11 -7.76 -3.95 -8.62
CA TYR A 11 -6.49 -3.37 -8.16
C TYR A 11 -6.15 -2.05 -8.85
N LEU A 12 -6.45 -1.91 -10.15
CA LEU A 12 -6.21 -0.67 -10.88
C LEU A 12 -7.36 0.29 -10.69
N LYS A 13 -7.03 1.52 -10.30
CA LYS A 13 -8.01 2.50 -9.84
C LYS A 13 -8.61 3.36 -10.94
N LEU A 14 -8.06 3.34 -12.15
CA LEU A 14 -8.53 4.20 -13.23
C LEU A 14 -9.98 3.91 -13.59
N PHE A 15 -10.77 4.98 -13.64
CA PHE A 15 -12.12 5.01 -14.15
C PHE A 15 -12.25 6.21 -15.09
N GLU A 16 -12.01 5.99 -16.39
CA GLU A 16 -12.19 7.03 -17.36
C GLU A 16 -13.68 7.22 -17.66
N ILE A 17 -14.12 8.47 -17.63
CA ILE A 17 -15.49 8.89 -17.97
C ILE A 17 -15.39 9.69 -19.26
N ILE A 18 -16.06 9.23 -20.30
CA ILE A 18 -15.99 9.80 -21.65
C ILE A 18 -17.39 10.28 -22.02
N PRO A 19 -17.68 11.58 -21.90
CA PRO A 19 -18.96 12.15 -22.31
C PRO A 19 -19.06 12.21 -23.84
N GLY A 20 -20.15 11.71 -24.41
CA GLY A 20 -20.52 11.99 -25.78
C GLY A 20 -21.21 13.35 -25.92
N PRO A 21 -21.52 13.78 -27.16
CA PRO A 21 -22.11 15.10 -27.42
C PRO A 21 -23.43 15.36 -26.66
N ASP A 22 -24.25 14.33 -26.47
CA ASP A 22 -25.57 14.43 -25.83
C ASP A 22 -25.52 14.08 -24.33
N CYS A 23 -24.32 13.97 -23.75
CA CYS A 23 -24.18 13.61 -22.34
C CYS A 23 -24.52 14.79 -21.43
N ARG A 24 -25.51 14.61 -20.55
CA ARG A 24 -25.91 15.64 -19.59
C ARG A 24 -24.85 15.76 -18.47
N PRO A 25 -24.59 17.00 -17.97
CA PRO A 25 -23.64 17.21 -16.87
C PRO A 25 -23.93 16.36 -15.63
N GLU A 26 -25.22 16.20 -15.27
CA GLU A 26 -25.63 15.42 -14.09
C GLU A 26 -25.22 13.94 -14.20
N THR A 27 -25.11 13.42 -15.43
CA THR A 27 -24.62 12.05 -15.66
C THR A 27 -23.13 11.94 -15.35
N ILE A 28 -22.36 12.97 -15.68
CA ILE A 28 -20.91 13.01 -15.38
C ILE A 28 -20.71 13.10 -13.87
N ASP A 29 -21.47 14.00 -13.20
CA ASP A 29 -21.37 14.16 -11.74
C ASP A 29 -21.75 12.88 -11.01
N PHE A 30 -22.84 12.21 -11.46
CA PHE A 30 -23.25 10.91 -10.91
C PHE A 30 -22.17 9.84 -11.10
N LEU A 31 -21.59 9.71 -12.30
CA LEU A 31 -20.56 8.70 -12.58
C LEU A 31 -19.28 8.96 -11.79
N ASN A 32 -18.93 10.24 -11.62
CA ASN A 32 -17.78 10.64 -10.81
C ASN A 32 -17.98 10.25 -9.33
N ASP A 33 -19.10 10.65 -8.72
CA ASP A 33 -19.43 10.31 -7.34
C ASP A 33 -19.54 8.79 -7.14
N PHE A 34 -20.20 8.09 -8.07
CA PHE A 34 -20.31 6.63 -8.04
C PHE A 34 -18.95 5.94 -8.14
N GLY A 35 -18.10 6.39 -9.08
CA GLY A 35 -16.75 5.88 -9.26
C GLY A 35 -15.90 6.04 -8.00
N GLU A 36 -15.89 7.24 -7.43
CA GLU A 36 -15.05 7.54 -6.27
C GLU A 36 -15.55 6.89 -4.99
N ARG A 37 -16.83 7.02 -4.66
CA ARG A 37 -17.36 6.60 -3.36
C ARG A 37 -17.75 5.14 -3.29
N PHE A 38 -18.34 4.58 -4.37
CA PHE A 38 -18.88 3.22 -4.36
C PHE A 38 -17.95 2.20 -5.01
N LEU A 39 -17.22 2.60 -6.07
CA LEU A 39 -16.28 1.70 -6.72
C LEU A 39 -14.83 1.86 -6.22
N GLY A 40 -14.54 2.90 -5.45
CA GLY A 40 -13.20 3.18 -4.93
C GLY A 40 -12.19 3.51 -6.03
N LYS A 41 -12.66 4.14 -7.10
CA LYS A 41 -11.86 4.51 -8.27
C LYS A 41 -11.38 5.94 -8.20
N ASP A 42 -10.36 6.23 -8.98
CA ASP A 42 -9.92 7.58 -9.29
C ASP A 42 -10.56 7.93 -10.65
N SER A 43 -11.60 8.77 -10.61
CA SER A 43 -12.35 9.16 -11.80
C SER A 43 -11.59 10.18 -12.62
N VAL A 44 -11.47 9.94 -13.92
CA VAL A 44 -10.78 10.83 -14.86
C VAL A 44 -11.68 11.13 -16.05
N LEU A 45 -12.00 12.40 -16.25
CA LEU A 45 -12.74 12.84 -17.43
C LEU A 45 -11.80 12.88 -18.64
N ALA A 46 -12.14 12.16 -19.69
CA ALA A 46 -11.38 12.07 -20.95
C ALA A 46 -12.26 12.46 -22.13
N LYS A 47 -11.65 12.96 -23.19
CA LYS A 47 -12.34 13.21 -24.46
C LYS A 47 -12.54 11.90 -25.24
N ASP A 48 -13.56 11.90 -26.10
CA ASP A 48 -13.87 10.76 -26.98
C ASP A 48 -12.85 10.70 -28.14
N THR A 49 -11.67 10.20 -27.82
CA THR A 49 -10.53 10.07 -28.73
C THR A 49 -9.95 8.66 -28.68
N PRO A 50 -9.32 8.16 -29.75
CA PRO A 50 -8.75 6.81 -29.76
C PRO A 50 -7.75 6.57 -28.62
N GLY A 51 -8.02 5.55 -27.79
CA GLY A 51 -7.21 5.20 -26.62
C GLY A 51 -7.44 6.08 -25.41
N PHE A 52 -8.36 7.03 -25.45
CA PHE A 52 -8.65 8.02 -24.39
C PHE A 52 -7.36 8.64 -23.83
N ILE A 53 -7.18 8.67 -22.50
CA ILE A 53 -5.93 9.16 -21.89
C ILE A 53 -5.00 7.98 -21.56
N GLY A 54 -5.51 7.01 -20.80
CA GLY A 54 -4.68 5.96 -20.22
C GLY A 54 -3.99 5.10 -21.28
N ASN A 55 -4.75 4.52 -22.20
CA ASN A 55 -4.18 3.71 -23.28
C ASN A 55 -3.33 4.55 -24.25
N ARG A 56 -3.76 5.77 -24.58
CA ARG A 56 -3.02 6.64 -25.52
C ARG A 56 -1.60 6.91 -25.04
N ILE A 57 -1.45 7.43 -23.81
CA ILE A 57 -0.14 7.83 -23.26
C ILE A 57 0.64 6.60 -22.78
N GLY A 58 -0.02 5.66 -22.11
CA GLY A 58 0.64 4.47 -21.57
C GLY A 58 1.21 3.56 -22.67
N THR A 59 0.44 3.34 -23.73
CA THR A 59 0.91 2.56 -24.90
C THR A 59 2.04 3.30 -25.63
N PHE A 60 1.94 4.62 -25.80
CA PHE A 60 3.02 5.41 -26.37
C PHE A 60 4.35 5.18 -25.62
N GLY A 61 4.33 5.33 -24.28
CA GLY A 61 5.53 5.12 -23.46
C GLY A 61 6.12 3.72 -23.60
N MET A 62 5.26 2.70 -23.59
CA MET A 62 5.69 1.31 -23.75
C MET A 62 6.28 1.05 -25.15
N VAL A 63 5.56 1.41 -26.20
CA VAL A 63 5.98 1.13 -27.58
C VAL A 63 7.21 1.96 -27.97
N ASN A 64 7.35 3.18 -27.47
CA ASN A 64 8.57 3.96 -27.64
C ASN A 64 9.81 3.22 -27.09
N ILE A 65 9.69 2.59 -25.92
CA ILE A 65 10.77 1.75 -25.38
C ILE A 65 11.02 0.54 -26.28
N LEU A 66 9.97 -0.22 -26.66
CA LEU A 66 10.08 -1.40 -27.50
C LEU A 66 10.80 -1.10 -28.83
N ASN A 67 10.49 0.04 -29.46
CA ASN A 67 11.10 0.43 -30.73
C ASN A 67 12.58 0.86 -30.63
N ASN A 68 13.02 1.26 -29.44
CA ASN A 68 14.33 1.87 -29.28
C ASN A 68 15.32 1.04 -28.43
N VAL A 69 14.93 -0.17 -27.99
CA VAL A 69 15.78 -1.07 -27.19
C VAL A 69 17.15 -1.27 -27.82
N GLU A 70 17.19 -1.60 -29.12
CA GLU A 70 18.44 -1.87 -29.84
C GLU A 70 19.31 -0.60 -29.99
N LYS A 71 18.69 0.55 -30.27
CA LYS A 71 19.39 1.84 -30.40
C LYS A 71 19.99 2.30 -29.06
N LEU A 72 19.33 1.95 -27.97
CA LEU A 72 19.78 2.28 -26.62
C LEU A 72 20.86 1.31 -26.11
N ASP A 73 21.12 0.23 -26.83
CA ASP A 73 22.05 -0.83 -26.45
C ASP A 73 21.81 -1.32 -25.00
N LEU A 74 20.56 -1.64 -24.70
CA LEU A 74 20.10 -2.12 -23.41
C LEU A 74 19.39 -3.47 -23.56
N SER A 75 19.58 -4.35 -22.59
CA SER A 75 18.85 -5.61 -22.50
C SER A 75 17.47 -5.41 -21.84
N ILE A 76 16.61 -6.44 -21.95
CA ILE A 76 15.30 -6.47 -21.31
C ILE A 76 15.41 -6.23 -19.80
N GLU A 77 16.36 -6.90 -19.14
CA GLU A 77 16.58 -6.79 -17.71
C GLU A 77 17.10 -5.40 -17.29
N GLU A 78 17.92 -4.79 -18.15
CA GLU A 78 18.41 -3.43 -17.94
C GLU A 78 17.25 -2.43 -17.97
N ILE A 79 16.38 -2.51 -18.98
CA ILE A 79 15.21 -1.64 -19.10
C ILE A 79 14.22 -1.87 -17.93
N ASP A 80 13.90 -3.11 -17.57
CA ASP A 80 13.02 -3.38 -16.45
C ASP A 80 13.61 -2.89 -15.13
N LYS A 81 14.95 -2.89 -15.01
CA LYS A 81 15.61 -2.26 -13.85
C LYS A 81 15.46 -0.75 -13.83
N LEU A 82 15.48 -0.09 -14.99
CA LEU A 82 15.34 1.36 -15.13
C LEU A 82 13.89 1.83 -15.01
N THR A 83 12.91 1.04 -15.46
CA THR A 83 11.50 1.43 -15.55
C THR A 83 10.61 0.92 -14.40
N GLY A 84 11.21 0.29 -13.39
CA GLY A 84 10.50 -0.28 -12.25
C GLY A 84 10.46 0.65 -11.02
N PRO A 85 10.62 0.09 -9.80
CA PRO A 85 10.43 0.82 -8.54
C PRO A 85 11.33 2.03 -8.33
N ILE A 86 12.44 2.15 -9.04
CA ILE A 86 13.35 3.28 -8.91
C ILE A 86 12.67 4.60 -9.32
N ILE A 87 11.78 4.55 -10.31
CA ILE A 87 10.97 5.68 -10.77
C ILE A 87 9.53 5.65 -10.24
N GLY A 88 9.24 4.80 -9.26
CA GLY A 88 7.91 4.69 -8.68
C GLY A 88 6.91 3.89 -9.51
N SER A 89 7.35 3.15 -10.52
CA SER A 89 6.51 2.20 -11.26
C SER A 89 6.43 0.85 -10.55
N PRO A 90 5.45 -0.01 -10.90
CA PRO A 90 5.33 -1.35 -10.36
C PRO A 90 6.59 -2.20 -10.58
N LYS A 91 6.76 -3.25 -9.78
CA LYS A 91 7.90 -4.19 -9.90
C LYS A 91 7.96 -4.92 -11.23
N SER A 92 6.83 -5.01 -11.93
CA SER A 92 6.74 -5.59 -13.27
C SER A 92 7.41 -4.74 -14.35
N ALA A 93 7.66 -3.45 -14.09
CA ALA A 93 8.35 -2.53 -15.00
C ALA A 93 7.73 -2.53 -16.43
N THR A 94 8.52 -2.57 -17.51
CA THR A 94 8.02 -2.51 -18.89
C THR A 94 7.77 -3.88 -19.48
N PHE A 95 8.79 -4.71 -19.61
CA PHE A 95 8.68 -6.00 -20.30
C PHE A 95 7.89 -7.03 -19.53
N ARG A 96 8.08 -7.09 -18.22
CA ARG A 96 7.27 -7.97 -17.38
C ARG A 96 5.80 -7.55 -17.35
N THR A 97 5.48 -6.23 -17.44
CA THR A 97 4.10 -5.75 -17.58
C THR A 97 3.51 -6.19 -18.90
N SER A 98 4.25 -6.10 -20.01
CA SER A 98 3.83 -6.59 -21.32
C SER A 98 3.50 -8.10 -21.29
N ASP A 99 4.30 -8.90 -20.56
CA ASP A 99 4.01 -10.33 -20.38
C ASP A 99 2.76 -10.59 -19.54
N VAL A 100 2.44 -9.74 -18.56
CA VAL A 100 1.25 -9.87 -17.72
C VAL A 100 -0.02 -9.46 -18.49
N VAL A 101 0.04 -8.37 -19.23
CA VAL A 101 -1.08 -7.85 -20.06
C VAL A 101 -1.35 -8.78 -21.23
N GLY A 102 -0.31 -9.32 -21.81
CA GLY A 102 -0.31 -10.11 -23.04
C GLY A 102 0.07 -9.29 -24.25
N LEU A 103 1.04 -9.81 -25.00
CA LEU A 103 1.62 -9.12 -26.14
C LEU A 103 0.59 -8.85 -27.26
N ASP A 104 -0.35 -9.76 -27.50
CA ASP A 104 -1.48 -9.57 -28.40
C ASP A 104 -2.35 -8.37 -28.05
N THR A 105 -2.62 -8.15 -26.76
CA THR A 105 -3.35 -6.97 -26.29
C THR A 105 -2.57 -5.69 -26.58
N THR A 106 -1.27 -5.68 -26.30
CA THR A 106 -0.39 -4.53 -26.59
C THR A 106 -0.38 -4.21 -28.09
N VAL A 107 -0.29 -5.24 -28.94
CA VAL A 107 -0.31 -5.09 -30.40
C VAL A 107 -1.64 -4.51 -30.87
N ASN A 108 -2.77 -5.04 -30.38
CA ASN A 108 -4.10 -4.57 -30.77
C ASN A 108 -4.32 -3.10 -30.41
N VAL A 109 -3.91 -2.69 -29.20
CA VAL A 109 -4.06 -1.29 -28.76
C VAL A 109 -3.15 -0.37 -29.58
N ALA A 110 -1.88 -0.74 -29.80
CA ALA A 110 -0.95 0.06 -30.59
C ALA A 110 -1.42 0.21 -32.05
N THR A 111 -1.88 -0.87 -32.69
CA THR A 111 -2.43 -0.85 -34.03
C THR A 111 -3.70 0.00 -34.12
N GLY A 112 -4.60 -0.14 -33.13
CA GLY A 112 -5.82 0.67 -33.09
C GLY A 112 -5.52 2.17 -32.97
N ILE A 113 -4.52 2.59 -32.20
CA ILE A 113 -4.09 3.99 -32.13
C ILE A 113 -3.45 4.42 -33.46
N TYR A 114 -2.56 3.60 -34.02
CA TYR A 114 -1.91 3.88 -35.28
C TYR A 114 -2.93 4.13 -36.43
N ASP A 115 -3.95 3.29 -36.51
CA ASP A 115 -4.95 3.35 -37.59
C ASP A 115 -5.91 4.55 -37.43
N ASN A 116 -6.28 4.87 -36.17
CA ASN A 116 -7.31 5.87 -35.90
C ASN A 116 -6.75 7.27 -35.54
N CYS A 117 -5.42 7.46 -35.48
CA CYS A 117 -4.79 8.76 -35.25
C CYS A 117 -3.84 9.13 -36.40
N PRO A 118 -4.35 9.40 -37.62
CA PRO A 118 -3.50 9.68 -38.79
C PRO A 118 -2.69 10.97 -38.66
N ASP A 119 -3.19 11.95 -37.92
CA ASP A 119 -2.58 13.26 -37.74
C ASP A 119 -1.66 13.35 -36.49
N ASP A 120 -1.45 12.25 -35.76
CA ASP A 120 -0.54 12.21 -34.62
C ASP A 120 0.91 12.33 -35.10
N GLU A 121 1.62 13.36 -34.66
CA GLU A 121 3.01 13.64 -35.06
C GLU A 121 3.99 12.53 -34.65
N PHE A 122 3.60 11.69 -33.69
CA PHE A 122 4.34 10.51 -33.26
C PHE A 122 3.67 9.18 -33.72
N ARG A 123 2.77 9.25 -34.68
CA ARG A 123 2.03 8.08 -35.19
C ARG A 123 2.93 6.88 -35.44
N ASP A 124 4.08 7.12 -36.11
CA ASP A 124 5.01 6.05 -36.46
C ASP A 124 5.64 5.34 -35.25
N THR A 125 5.60 5.94 -34.06
CA THR A 125 6.02 5.27 -32.83
C THR A 125 5.13 4.05 -32.52
N PHE A 126 3.85 4.06 -32.91
CA PHE A 126 2.93 2.95 -32.68
C PHE A 126 3.13 1.76 -33.62
N LYS A 127 3.99 1.86 -34.62
CA LYS A 127 4.44 0.71 -35.42
C LYS A 127 5.38 -0.15 -34.59
N LEU A 128 5.01 -1.40 -34.41
CA LEU A 128 5.79 -2.31 -33.58
C LEU A 128 7.01 -2.88 -34.30
N PRO A 129 8.10 -3.17 -33.60
CA PRO A 129 9.31 -3.72 -34.23
C PRO A 129 9.10 -5.18 -34.66
N LYS A 130 9.91 -5.63 -35.66
CA LYS A 130 9.77 -6.94 -36.27
C LYS A 130 9.83 -8.12 -35.27
N TYR A 131 10.61 -8.00 -34.20
CA TYR A 131 10.74 -9.09 -33.21
C TYR A 131 9.41 -9.35 -32.49
N ILE A 132 8.54 -8.34 -32.35
CA ILE A 132 7.21 -8.50 -31.75
C ILE A 132 6.35 -9.43 -32.59
N TYR A 133 6.31 -9.24 -33.92
CA TYR A 133 5.55 -10.10 -34.81
C TYR A 133 6.06 -11.54 -34.81
N LYS A 134 7.40 -11.74 -34.75
CA LYS A 134 7.99 -13.08 -34.59
C LYS A 134 7.63 -13.74 -33.26
N MET A 135 7.52 -12.96 -32.18
CA MET A 135 7.04 -13.49 -30.88
C MET A 135 5.58 -13.94 -30.97
N LEU A 136 4.72 -13.18 -31.68
CA LEU A 136 3.32 -13.58 -31.92
C LEU A 136 3.24 -14.88 -32.76
N GLU A 137 4.02 -14.99 -33.84
CA GLU A 137 4.10 -16.20 -34.67
C GLU A 137 4.50 -17.43 -33.87
N ASN A 138 5.41 -17.27 -32.88
CA ASN A 138 5.84 -18.33 -31.97
C ASN A 138 4.88 -18.55 -30.78
N ASN A 139 3.74 -17.87 -30.73
CA ASN A 139 2.79 -17.89 -29.62
C ASN A 139 3.43 -17.52 -28.25
N TRP A 140 4.40 -16.60 -28.26
CA TRP A 140 5.04 -16.07 -27.06
C TRP A 140 4.31 -14.82 -26.58
N LEU A 141 3.13 -15.03 -25.99
CA LEU A 141 2.22 -13.93 -25.62
C LEU A 141 2.41 -13.42 -24.19
N GLY A 142 3.32 -14.01 -23.45
CA GLY A 142 3.59 -13.67 -22.04
C GLY A 142 3.02 -14.70 -21.04
N SER A 143 2.50 -14.22 -19.92
CA SER A 143 2.06 -15.09 -18.79
C SER A 143 0.88 -16.01 -19.10
N LYS A 144 0.11 -15.75 -20.13
CA LYS A 144 -1.00 -16.60 -20.60
C LYS A 144 -0.57 -17.74 -21.51
N THR A 145 0.67 -17.70 -21.97
CA THR A 145 1.34 -18.77 -22.68
C THR A 145 2.66 -19.08 -21.96
N ASP A 146 3.34 -20.18 -22.28
CA ASP A 146 4.54 -20.58 -21.56
C ASP A 146 5.80 -19.75 -21.91
N GLY A 147 5.67 -18.63 -22.61
CA GLY A 147 6.76 -17.76 -23.00
C GLY A 147 6.31 -16.36 -23.40
N GLY A 148 7.19 -15.40 -23.21
CA GLY A 148 7.06 -13.99 -23.55
C GLY A 148 8.45 -13.36 -23.56
N PHE A 149 8.58 -12.13 -23.07
CA PHE A 149 9.90 -11.54 -22.81
C PHE A 149 10.67 -12.31 -21.74
N TYR A 150 9.91 -12.90 -20.81
CA TYR A 150 10.45 -13.82 -19.80
C TYR A 150 9.79 -15.19 -19.90
N LYS A 151 10.56 -16.22 -19.56
CA LYS A 151 10.10 -17.60 -19.49
C LYS A 151 10.55 -18.23 -18.18
N ARG A 152 9.66 -18.97 -17.54
CA ARG A 152 9.99 -19.73 -16.32
C ARG A 152 10.13 -21.20 -16.67
N ILE A 153 11.29 -21.78 -16.34
CA ILE A 153 11.55 -23.21 -16.46
C ILE A 153 11.75 -23.79 -15.06
N LYS A 154 11.44 -25.08 -14.90
CA LYS A 154 11.78 -25.86 -13.69
C LYS A 154 12.80 -26.91 -14.07
N ASP A 155 13.82 -27.07 -13.26
CA ASP A 155 14.77 -28.17 -13.38
C ASP A 155 14.18 -29.49 -12.85
N GLU A 156 14.92 -30.59 -13.02
CA GLU A 156 14.53 -31.94 -12.56
C GLU A 156 14.25 -31.99 -11.04
N ASN A 157 14.84 -31.09 -10.26
CA ASN A 157 14.67 -30.96 -8.82
C ASN A 157 13.51 -30.01 -8.43
N GLY A 158 12.75 -29.51 -9.41
CA GLY A 158 11.63 -28.57 -9.20
C GLY A 158 12.06 -27.13 -8.92
N LYS A 159 13.34 -26.78 -9.02
CA LYS A 159 13.85 -25.43 -8.82
C LYS A 159 13.51 -24.58 -10.04
N SER A 160 12.83 -23.46 -9.79
CA SER A 160 12.44 -22.50 -10.83
C SER A 160 13.57 -21.57 -11.23
N THR A 161 13.86 -21.47 -12.53
CA THR A 161 14.78 -20.48 -13.11
C THR A 161 13.99 -19.58 -14.07
N ILE A 162 14.27 -18.28 -14.03
CA ILE A 162 13.69 -17.31 -14.96
C ILE A 162 14.71 -17.04 -16.05
N LEU A 163 14.27 -17.14 -17.28
CA LEU A 163 15.03 -16.81 -18.49
C LEU A 163 14.48 -15.51 -19.07
N SER A 164 15.32 -14.72 -19.72
CA SER A 164 14.98 -13.55 -20.53
C SER A 164 15.30 -13.78 -21.99
N LEU A 165 14.50 -13.17 -22.86
CA LEU A 165 14.65 -13.25 -24.32
C LEU A 165 15.70 -12.25 -24.80
N ASP A 166 16.66 -12.69 -25.58
CA ASP A 166 17.51 -11.80 -26.37
C ASP A 166 16.73 -11.38 -27.62
N LEU A 167 16.49 -10.07 -27.78
CA LEU A 167 15.65 -9.54 -28.86
C LEU A 167 16.28 -9.63 -30.26
N LYS A 168 17.62 -9.80 -30.34
CA LYS A 168 18.36 -9.95 -31.62
C LYS A 168 18.35 -11.38 -32.10
N THR A 169 18.62 -12.33 -31.20
CA THR A 169 18.73 -13.75 -31.53
C THR A 169 17.43 -14.53 -31.36
N LEU A 170 16.51 -14.00 -30.56
CA LEU A 170 15.27 -14.66 -30.10
C LEU A 170 15.55 -15.96 -29.31
N GLU A 171 16.66 -16.00 -28.60
CA GLU A 171 17.03 -17.10 -27.72
C GLU A 171 16.84 -16.72 -26.26
N TYR A 172 16.44 -17.70 -25.44
CA TYR A 172 16.29 -17.51 -23.99
C TYR A 172 17.58 -17.81 -23.24
N SER A 173 17.99 -16.92 -22.36
CA SER A 173 19.14 -17.08 -21.48
C SER A 173 18.81 -16.73 -20.01
N PRO A 174 19.57 -17.25 -19.03
CA PRO A 174 19.35 -16.90 -17.63
C PRO A 174 19.43 -15.38 -17.38
N VAL A 175 18.48 -14.85 -16.60
CA VAL A 175 18.42 -13.42 -16.25
C VAL A 175 19.73 -12.96 -15.60
N LYS A 176 20.32 -11.89 -16.11
CA LYS A 176 21.56 -11.31 -15.61
C LYS A 176 21.29 -10.27 -14.52
N LYS A 177 22.19 -10.20 -13.55
CA LYS A 177 22.14 -9.12 -12.55
C LYS A 177 22.65 -7.82 -13.18
N VAL A 178 21.86 -6.77 -13.06
CA VAL A 178 22.14 -5.47 -13.63
C VAL A 178 22.39 -4.44 -12.52
N SER A 179 23.38 -3.57 -12.73
CA SER A 179 23.69 -2.44 -11.84
C SER A 179 24.10 -1.21 -12.67
N PHE A 180 23.64 -0.04 -12.24
CA PHE A 180 23.99 1.25 -12.81
C PHE A 180 24.42 2.20 -11.68
N GLU A 181 25.43 3.01 -11.91
CA GLU A 181 25.93 3.99 -10.93
C GLU A 181 24.86 5.05 -10.62
N THR A 182 24.20 5.57 -11.67
CA THR A 182 23.07 6.51 -11.53
C THR A 182 21.98 5.97 -10.62
N LEU A 183 21.59 4.68 -10.75
CA LEU A 183 20.58 4.08 -9.87
C LEU A 183 21.05 3.93 -8.43
N ASN A 184 22.35 3.64 -8.21
CA ASN A 184 22.91 3.51 -6.87
C ASN A 184 22.89 4.87 -6.13
N THR A 185 23.12 5.96 -6.85
CA THR A 185 23.00 7.33 -6.33
C THR A 185 21.53 7.66 -6.03
N ALA A 186 20.62 7.44 -6.99
CA ALA A 186 19.21 7.76 -6.83
C ALA A 186 18.52 6.96 -5.70
N LYS A 187 18.93 5.72 -5.42
CA LYS A 187 18.38 4.89 -4.32
C LYS A 187 18.60 5.48 -2.93
N LYS A 188 19.61 6.35 -2.76
CA LYS A 188 19.88 7.01 -1.47
C LYS A 188 18.82 8.07 -1.15
N ILE A 189 18.06 8.52 -2.15
CA ILE A 189 16.99 9.50 -2.01
C ILE A 189 15.71 8.73 -1.68
N SER A 190 15.11 9.01 -0.52
CA SER A 190 13.92 8.29 -0.04
C SER A 190 12.69 8.61 -0.87
N ASN A 191 12.42 9.88 -1.14
CA ASN A 191 11.29 10.33 -1.92
C ASN A 191 11.54 10.09 -3.42
N VAL A 192 10.61 9.40 -4.08
CA VAL A 192 10.76 9.02 -5.50
C VAL A 192 10.79 10.23 -6.42
N ILE A 193 9.95 11.25 -6.15
CA ILE A 193 9.87 12.43 -7.03
C ILE A 193 11.20 13.19 -7.11
N ASP A 194 11.98 13.21 -6.04
CA ASP A 194 13.26 13.92 -5.97
C ASP A 194 14.40 13.17 -6.68
N ARG A 195 14.16 11.92 -7.10
CA ARG A 195 15.14 11.10 -7.85
C ARG A 195 15.28 11.52 -9.30
N PHE A 196 14.21 12.06 -9.90
CA PHE A 196 14.19 12.29 -11.34
C PHE A 196 15.25 13.26 -11.84
N SER A 197 15.56 14.31 -11.09
CA SER A 197 16.66 15.23 -11.44
C SER A 197 18.01 14.50 -11.49
N VAL A 198 18.30 13.66 -10.49
CA VAL A 198 19.54 12.85 -10.45
C VAL A 198 19.58 11.81 -11.57
N LEU A 199 18.43 11.21 -11.91
CA LEU A 199 18.35 10.21 -12.96
C LEU A 199 18.66 10.78 -14.35
N VAL A 200 18.19 11.99 -14.67
CA VAL A 200 18.46 12.63 -15.98
C VAL A 200 19.88 13.23 -16.07
N GLU A 201 20.50 13.53 -14.94
CA GLU A 201 21.89 14.03 -14.88
C GLU A 201 22.93 12.90 -14.99
N GLY A 202 22.54 11.65 -14.85
CA GLY A 202 23.43 10.50 -14.94
C GLY A 202 24.25 10.48 -16.24
N THR A 203 25.53 10.09 -16.16
CA THR A 203 26.46 10.04 -17.31
C THR A 203 26.57 8.66 -17.92
N ASP A 204 26.12 7.61 -17.21
CA ASP A 204 26.09 6.22 -17.68
C ASP A 204 24.94 5.94 -18.66
N LYS A 205 24.80 4.67 -19.06
CA LYS A 205 23.68 4.22 -19.93
C LYS A 205 22.31 4.54 -19.33
N ALA A 206 22.18 4.50 -18.01
CA ALA A 206 20.92 4.80 -17.32
C ALA A 206 20.52 6.28 -17.50
N GLY A 207 21.45 7.20 -17.30
CA GLY A 207 21.18 8.63 -17.51
C GLY A 207 20.81 8.95 -18.97
N LYS A 208 21.49 8.30 -19.94
CA LYS A 208 21.13 8.43 -21.37
C LYS A 208 19.72 7.91 -21.64
N PHE A 209 19.36 6.75 -21.07
CA PHE A 209 18.00 6.18 -21.16
C PHE A 209 16.95 7.14 -20.60
N TYR A 210 17.17 7.71 -19.41
CA TYR A 210 16.18 8.61 -18.80
C TYR A 210 15.98 9.90 -19.59
N ARG A 211 17.06 10.52 -20.10
CA ARG A 211 16.93 11.70 -20.99
C ARG A 211 16.14 11.35 -22.25
N PHE A 212 16.43 10.21 -22.89
CA PHE A 212 15.67 9.75 -24.05
C PHE A 212 14.20 9.50 -23.69
N ASN A 213 13.93 8.67 -22.68
CA ASN A 213 12.58 8.23 -22.34
C ASN A 213 11.70 9.40 -21.88
N PHE A 214 12.19 10.24 -20.97
CA PHE A 214 11.42 11.37 -20.47
C PHE A 214 11.31 12.48 -21.50
N GLY A 215 12.37 12.80 -22.24
CA GLY A 215 12.33 13.82 -23.29
C GLY A 215 11.31 13.48 -24.39
N THR A 216 11.26 12.23 -24.83
CA THR A 216 10.26 11.76 -25.81
C THR A 216 8.84 11.77 -25.22
N MET A 217 8.67 11.35 -23.95
CA MET A 217 7.37 11.40 -23.26
C MET A 217 6.89 12.85 -23.11
N PHE A 218 7.74 13.78 -22.70
CA PHE A 218 7.37 15.20 -22.56
C PHE A 218 6.98 15.82 -23.90
N SER A 219 7.71 15.47 -24.96
CA SER A 219 7.39 15.90 -26.34
C SER A 219 6.01 15.41 -26.76
N TYR A 220 5.62 14.22 -26.37
CA TYR A 220 4.32 13.65 -26.71
C TYR A 220 3.18 14.28 -25.91
N ILE A 221 3.28 14.30 -24.57
CA ILE A 221 2.17 14.74 -23.70
C ILE A 221 1.81 16.21 -23.88
N GLN A 222 2.80 17.10 -24.15
CA GLN A 222 2.53 18.53 -24.35
C GLN A 222 1.57 18.79 -25.51
N ASN A 223 1.57 17.96 -26.56
CA ASN A 223 0.72 18.09 -27.74
C ASN A 223 -0.61 17.36 -27.60
N ARG A 224 -0.78 16.55 -26.53
CA ARG A 224 -2.05 15.85 -26.25
C ARG A 224 -3.06 16.76 -25.54
N ILE A 225 -2.66 17.96 -25.14
CA ILE A 225 -3.55 18.99 -24.64
C ILE A 225 -3.70 20.07 -25.74
N PRO A 226 -4.95 20.38 -26.19
CA PRO A 226 -6.26 19.92 -25.66
C PRO A 226 -6.87 18.69 -26.36
N GLU A 227 -6.11 17.89 -27.12
CA GLU A 227 -6.64 16.79 -27.92
C GLU A 227 -7.42 15.75 -27.10
N ILE A 228 -6.77 15.16 -26.06
CA ILE A 228 -7.35 14.08 -25.25
C ILE A 228 -7.89 14.56 -23.90
N SER A 229 -7.44 15.72 -23.44
CA SER A 229 -7.86 16.36 -22.19
C SER A 229 -7.59 17.86 -22.26
N ASP A 230 -8.41 18.66 -21.57
CA ASP A 230 -8.17 20.11 -21.45
C ASP A 230 -7.20 20.43 -20.32
N GLU A 231 -7.13 19.58 -19.28
CA GLU A 231 -6.31 19.79 -18.09
C GLU A 231 -5.18 18.77 -17.98
N LEU A 232 -3.99 19.28 -17.71
CA LEU A 232 -2.76 18.48 -17.64
C LEU A 232 -2.78 17.44 -16.49
N TYR A 233 -3.42 17.75 -15.36
CA TYR A 233 -3.47 16.84 -14.21
C TYR A 233 -4.24 15.55 -14.50
N ARG A 234 -5.19 15.54 -15.44
CA ARG A 234 -5.94 14.34 -15.80
C ARG A 234 -5.07 13.31 -16.49
N ILE A 235 -4.07 13.75 -17.25
CA ILE A 235 -3.06 12.86 -17.83
C ILE A 235 -2.27 12.19 -16.71
N ASP A 236 -1.82 12.96 -15.72
CA ASP A 236 -1.08 12.40 -14.58
C ASP A 236 -1.95 11.44 -13.76
N ASP A 237 -3.19 11.80 -13.47
CA ASP A 237 -4.10 10.96 -12.70
C ASP A 237 -4.43 9.65 -13.45
N ALA A 238 -4.65 9.72 -14.78
CA ALA A 238 -4.91 8.53 -15.58
C ALA A 238 -3.73 7.54 -15.57
N LEU A 239 -2.49 8.03 -15.70
CA LEU A 239 -1.31 7.17 -15.67
C LEU A 239 -1.04 6.60 -14.27
N ARG A 240 -1.25 7.40 -13.23
CA ARG A 240 -1.13 6.94 -11.84
C ARG A 240 -2.17 5.86 -11.51
N ALA A 241 -3.41 6.10 -11.85
CA ALA A 241 -4.51 5.19 -11.54
C ALA A 241 -4.54 3.95 -12.44
N GLY A 242 -4.17 4.08 -13.73
CA GLY A 242 -4.23 3.01 -14.72
C GLY A 242 -3.00 2.11 -14.77
N PHE A 243 -1.81 2.66 -14.48
CA PHE A 243 -0.55 1.91 -14.53
C PHE A 243 0.10 1.74 -13.15
N GLY A 244 -0.52 2.24 -12.09
CA GLY A 244 0.03 2.16 -10.73
C GLY A 244 1.32 2.97 -10.56
N TRP A 245 1.54 4.02 -11.35
CA TRP A 245 2.69 4.92 -11.20
C TRP A 245 2.50 5.81 -9.97
N LYS A 246 3.58 6.11 -9.27
CA LYS A 246 3.54 7.07 -8.16
C LYS A 246 3.40 8.50 -8.62
N ASN A 247 4.00 8.84 -9.76
CA ASN A 247 4.00 10.18 -10.34
C ASN A 247 3.61 10.12 -11.79
N GLY A 248 2.76 11.03 -12.23
CA GLY A 248 2.40 11.20 -13.63
C GLY A 248 3.46 11.97 -14.42
N PRO A 249 3.39 11.98 -15.75
CA PRO A 249 4.44 12.52 -16.59
C PRO A 249 4.65 14.04 -16.45
N PHE A 250 3.60 14.84 -16.20
CA PHE A 250 3.78 16.27 -15.89
C PHE A 250 4.36 16.50 -14.50
N GLN A 251 4.03 15.65 -13.52
CA GLN A 251 4.67 15.69 -12.20
C GLN A 251 6.17 15.38 -12.28
N ILE A 252 6.54 14.39 -13.10
CA ILE A 252 7.96 14.05 -13.37
C ILE A 252 8.66 15.25 -14.03
N TRP A 253 8.06 15.84 -15.06
CA TRP A 253 8.61 17.00 -15.72
C TRP A 253 8.76 18.20 -14.76
N ASN A 254 7.75 18.45 -13.93
CA ASN A 254 7.79 19.46 -12.88
C ASN A 254 8.99 19.28 -11.92
N SER A 255 9.27 18.03 -11.54
CA SER A 255 10.39 17.69 -10.64
C SER A 255 11.76 17.88 -11.29
N ILE A 256 11.87 17.61 -12.59
CA ILE A 256 13.11 17.85 -13.37
C ILE A 256 13.29 19.34 -13.63
N GLY A 257 12.21 20.10 -13.69
CA GLY A 257 12.14 21.50 -14.09
C GLY A 257 11.74 21.68 -15.55
N ILE A 258 10.85 22.65 -15.83
CA ILE A 258 10.29 22.85 -17.19
C ILE A 258 11.40 23.15 -18.19
N LYS A 259 12.30 24.11 -17.86
CA LYS A 259 13.42 24.50 -18.75
C LYS A 259 14.34 23.32 -19.05
N LYS A 260 14.69 22.54 -18.02
CA LYS A 260 15.54 21.35 -18.18
C LYS A 260 14.88 20.28 -19.03
N GLY A 261 13.59 20.06 -18.87
CA GLY A 261 12.83 19.14 -19.73
C GLY A 261 12.80 19.61 -21.19
N VAL A 262 12.69 20.92 -21.45
CA VAL A 262 12.78 21.49 -22.81
C VAL A 262 14.17 21.29 -23.41
N GLU A 263 15.25 21.55 -22.66
CA GLU A 263 16.63 21.28 -23.12
C GLU A 263 16.82 19.81 -23.52
N ILE A 264 16.26 18.88 -22.72
CA ILE A 264 16.29 17.44 -23.03
C ILE A 264 15.52 17.13 -24.32
N MET A 265 14.31 17.67 -24.49
CA MET A 265 13.51 17.49 -25.71
C MET A 265 14.24 18.02 -26.94
N GLU A 266 14.78 19.23 -26.87
CA GLU A 266 15.52 19.87 -27.98
C GLU A 266 16.77 19.07 -28.36
N SER A 267 17.46 18.48 -27.38
CA SER A 267 18.60 17.59 -27.64
C SER A 267 18.23 16.32 -28.43
N LEU A 268 16.94 15.94 -28.41
CA LEU A 268 16.37 14.85 -29.18
C LEU A 268 15.75 15.30 -30.52
N GLY A 269 15.82 16.59 -30.84
CA GLY A 269 15.27 17.17 -32.07
C GLY A 269 13.79 17.56 -31.98
N HIS A 270 13.20 17.55 -30.78
CA HIS A 270 11.81 17.96 -30.55
C HIS A 270 11.73 19.42 -30.12
N LYS A 271 10.60 20.06 -30.44
CA LYS A 271 10.35 21.47 -30.07
C LYS A 271 9.31 21.55 -28.93
N PRO A 272 9.44 22.53 -28.03
CA PRO A 272 8.39 22.79 -27.06
C PRO A 272 7.11 23.28 -27.73
N ALA A 273 5.95 22.87 -27.22
CA ALA A 273 4.67 23.42 -27.62
C ALA A 273 4.60 24.92 -27.32
N LYS A 274 3.75 25.64 -28.05
CA LYS A 274 3.61 27.09 -27.90
C LYS A 274 3.30 27.49 -26.46
N TRP A 275 2.39 26.78 -25.79
CA TRP A 275 2.01 27.08 -24.43
C TRP A 275 3.14 26.85 -23.40
N ILE A 276 4.02 25.87 -23.64
CA ILE A 276 5.25 25.68 -22.82
C ILE A 276 6.19 26.86 -22.99
N SER A 277 6.40 27.30 -24.24
CA SER A 277 7.25 28.46 -24.52
C SER A 277 6.68 29.74 -23.89
N GLU A 278 5.36 29.92 -23.90
CA GLU A 278 4.67 31.02 -23.25
C GLU A 278 4.85 30.99 -21.72
N MET A 279 4.76 29.81 -21.09
CA MET A 279 5.04 29.66 -19.65
C MET A 279 6.46 30.13 -19.31
N ILE A 280 7.46 29.65 -20.05
CA ILE A 280 8.88 30.01 -19.81
C ILE A 280 9.10 31.51 -19.99
N ASN A 281 8.52 32.12 -21.03
CA ASN A 281 8.64 33.56 -21.29
C ASN A 281 7.98 34.43 -20.19
N ASN A 282 6.95 33.89 -19.55
CA ASN A 282 6.26 34.54 -18.41
C ASN A 282 6.87 34.18 -17.05
N ASN A 283 8.06 33.57 -17.02
CA ASN A 283 8.76 33.11 -15.81
C ASN A 283 7.94 32.12 -14.97
N ILE A 284 7.08 31.32 -15.60
CA ILE A 284 6.35 30.23 -14.94
C ILE A 284 7.21 28.98 -15.09
N ASP A 285 7.71 28.46 -13.99
CA ASP A 285 8.72 27.39 -13.93
C ASP A 285 8.20 26.06 -13.41
N CYS A 286 6.89 25.96 -13.15
CA CYS A 286 6.27 24.76 -12.64
C CYS A 286 4.85 24.54 -13.20
N PHE A 287 4.43 23.27 -13.28
CA PHE A 287 3.06 22.89 -13.63
C PHE A 287 2.15 22.80 -12.41
N TYR A 288 2.72 22.53 -11.24
CA TYR A 288 2.03 22.36 -9.98
C TYR A 288 2.65 23.19 -8.86
N LYS A 289 1.78 23.69 -7.99
CA LYS A 289 2.16 24.34 -6.73
C LYS A 289 1.33 23.76 -5.58
N ILE A 290 1.90 23.75 -4.39
CA ILE A 290 1.15 23.44 -3.17
C ILE A 290 0.98 24.76 -2.41
N GLU A 291 -0.25 25.19 -2.24
CA GLU A 291 -0.61 26.40 -1.51
C GLU A 291 -1.71 26.08 -0.51
N ASN A 292 -1.52 26.42 0.75
CA ASN A 292 -2.45 26.12 1.85
C ASN A 292 -2.86 24.64 1.93
N GLY A 293 -1.91 23.72 1.67
CA GLY A 293 -2.15 22.28 1.69
C GLY A 293 -2.86 21.72 0.45
N LYS A 294 -3.28 22.59 -0.49
CA LYS A 294 -3.97 22.22 -1.74
C LYS A 294 -3.02 22.25 -2.93
N ILE A 295 -3.18 21.28 -3.83
CA ILE A 295 -2.46 21.24 -5.10
C ILE A 295 -3.16 22.19 -6.07
N ASN A 296 -2.40 23.13 -6.60
CA ASN A 296 -2.79 23.98 -7.72
C ASN A 296 -2.06 23.51 -8.96
N TYR A 297 -2.75 23.51 -10.11
CA TYR A 297 -2.16 23.19 -11.41
C TYR A 297 -2.25 24.39 -12.35
N TYR A 298 -1.33 24.49 -13.29
CA TYR A 298 -1.39 25.50 -14.33
C TYR A 298 -2.49 25.19 -15.33
N ASP A 299 -3.53 26.01 -15.35
CA ASP A 299 -4.64 25.90 -16.30
C ASP A 299 -4.34 26.68 -17.57
N LEU A 300 -4.39 25.98 -18.72
CA LEU A 300 -4.06 26.54 -20.02
C LEU A 300 -5.09 27.56 -20.51
N SER A 301 -6.34 27.42 -20.10
CA SER A 301 -7.44 28.27 -20.54
C SER A 301 -7.35 29.66 -19.86
N SER A 302 -7.17 29.68 -18.54
CA SER A 302 -7.03 30.90 -17.75
C SER A 302 -5.60 31.42 -17.68
N ARG A 303 -4.59 30.64 -18.11
CA ARG A 303 -3.15 30.93 -18.01
C ARG A 303 -2.70 31.26 -16.59
N SER A 304 -3.31 30.60 -15.62
CA SER A 304 -3.08 30.84 -14.19
C SER A 304 -3.10 29.54 -13.41
N PHE A 305 -2.64 29.59 -12.16
CA PHE A 305 -2.77 28.45 -11.26
C PHE A 305 -4.16 28.42 -10.66
N VAL A 306 -4.83 27.27 -10.78
CA VAL A 306 -6.14 26.99 -10.19
C VAL A 306 -6.09 25.77 -9.30
N ILE A 307 -6.93 25.73 -8.28
CA ILE A 307 -6.98 24.59 -7.36
C ILE A 307 -7.46 23.36 -8.13
N LYS A 308 -6.73 22.25 -8.01
CA LYS A 308 -7.15 20.97 -8.58
C LYS A 308 -8.51 20.58 -7.97
N PRO A 309 -9.53 20.26 -8.78
CA PRO A 309 -10.84 19.89 -8.28
C PRO A 309 -10.83 18.66 -7.37
N GLY A 310 -11.83 18.52 -6.50
CA GLY A 310 -12.04 17.34 -5.66
C GLY A 310 -11.21 17.29 -4.36
N GLN A 311 -10.37 18.30 -4.07
CA GLN A 311 -9.50 18.29 -2.89
C GLN A 311 -10.17 18.76 -1.60
N ASP A 312 -11.35 19.41 -1.65
CA ASP A 312 -12.00 19.96 -0.46
C ASP A 312 -12.44 18.87 0.53
N SER A 313 -12.65 17.66 0.03
CA SER A 313 -12.98 16.48 0.83
C SER A 313 -11.77 15.64 1.26
N LEU A 314 -10.54 16.03 0.88
CA LEU A 314 -9.32 15.26 1.11
C LEU A 314 -8.42 15.95 2.14
N ILE A 315 -7.71 15.14 2.90
CA ILE A 315 -6.58 15.57 3.71
C ILE A 315 -5.35 14.80 3.20
N ILE A 316 -4.40 15.55 2.64
CA ILE A 316 -3.13 15.00 2.14
C ILE A 316 -2.05 15.39 3.16
N LEU A 317 -1.65 14.42 3.98
CA LEU A 317 -0.75 14.66 5.11
C LEU A 317 0.62 15.22 4.67
N ASN A 318 1.09 14.80 3.50
CA ASN A 318 2.37 15.27 2.94
C ASN A 318 2.31 16.71 2.40
N ASN A 319 1.12 17.25 2.16
CA ASN A 319 0.94 18.63 1.70
C ASN A 319 0.78 19.63 2.85
N LEU A 320 0.62 19.15 4.08
CA LEU A 320 0.48 20.00 5.25
C LEU A 320 1.78 20.78 5.52
N ASN A 321 1.63 22.04 5.91
CA ASN A 321 2.76 22.90 6.26
C ASN A 321 3.55 22.35 7.46
N LYS A 322 4.82 22.69 7.55
CA LYS A 322 5.66 22.33 8.72
C LYS A 322 5.10 22.87 10.04
N SER A 323 4.37 23.99 10.00
CA SER A 323 3.69 24.55 11.17
C SER A 323 2.58 23.68 11.74
N SER A 324 2.07 22.71 10.98
CA SER A 324 1.10 21.73 11.48
C SER A 324 1.73 20.65 12.38
N ILE A 325 3.06 20.52 12.38
CA ILE A 325 3.77 19.54 13.20
C ILE A 325 3.71 20.00 14.66
N VAL A 326 3.01 19.23 15.49
CA VAL A 326 2.87 19.48 16.92
C VAL A 326 3.98 18.82 17.72
N TRP A 327 4.40 17.63 17.28
CA TRP A 327 5.48 16.87 17.90
C TRP A 327 6.01 15.80 16.94
N GLU A 328 7.29 15.46 17.08
CA GLU A 328 7.92 14.35 16.33
C GLU A 328 9.12 13.77 17.07
N ASN A 329 9.42 12.51 16.73
CA ASN A 329 10.68 11.84 17.03
C ASN A 329 11.19 11.14 15.75
N SER A 330 12.22 10.27 15.88
CA SER A 330 12.74 9.49 14.74
C SER A 330 11.69 8.59 14.08
N ASP A 331 10.72 8.08 14.84
CA ASP A 331 9.85 6.96 14.48
C ASP A 331 8.39 7.36 14.22
N SER A 332 7.99 8.54 14.65
CA SER A 332 6.61 9.02 14.52
C SER A 332 6.52 10.55 14.45
N ILE A 333 5.43 11.04 13.87
CA ILE A 333 5.13 12.47 13.76
C ILE A 333 3.65 12.71 14.07
N ILE A 334 3.37 13.74 14.87
CA ILE A 334 2.02 14.18 15.21
C ILE A 334 1.77 15.53 14.55
N LYS A 335 0.72 15.60 13.75
CA LYS A 335 0.29 16.80 13.01
C LYS A 335 -1.10 17.25 13.45
N ASP A 336 -1.29 18.53 13.55
CA ASP A 336 -2.63 19.13 13.59
C ASP A 336 -3.20 19.11 12.16
N ILE A 337 -4.33 18.43 11.99
CA ILE A 337 -5.03 18.31 10.71
C ILE A 337 -6.26 19.24 10.62
N GLY A 338 -6.33 20.24 11.50
CA GLY A 338 -7.42 21.21 11.60
C GLY A 338 -8.60 20.70 12.41
N ASP A 339 -9.54 21.61 12.74
CA ASP A 339 -10.76 21.35 13.51
C ASP A 339 -10.51 20.65 14.84
N GLU A 340 -9.39 20.98 15.51
CA GLU A 340 -8.99 20.41 16.80
C GLU A 340 -8.80 18.87 16.77
N VAL A 341 -8.27 18.34 15.66
CA VAL A 341 -7.95 16.90 15.53
C VAL A 341 -6.47 16.71 15.23
N LEU A 342 -5.84 15.82 15.98
CA LEU A 342 -4.46 15.37 15.72
C LEU A 342 -4.44 14.15 14.80
N ASN A 343 -3.43 14.08 13.94
CA ASN A 343 -3.07 12.83 13.24
C ASN A 343 -1.68 12.39 13.65
N ILE A 344 -1.52 11.10 13.96
CA ILE A 344 -0.20 10.49 14.16
C ILE A 344 0.14 9.56 13.01
N GLU A 345 1.35 9.76 12.45
CA GLU A 345 1.94 8.91 11.41
C GLU A 345 3.17 8.17 11.94
N PHE A 346 3.32 6.91 11.56
CA PHE A 346 4.53 6.13 11.82
C PHE A 346 5.54 6.38 10.68
N LYS A 347 6.83 6.54 11.03
CA LYS A 347 7.93 6.86 10.09
C LYS A 347 8.92 5.71 9.92
N THR A 348 8.72 4.61 10.64
CA THR A 348 9.58 3.43 10.59
C THR A 348 9.42 2.67 9.28
N LYS A 349 10.42 1.87 8.91
CA LYS A 349 10.32 0.99 7.75
C LYS A 349 9.12 0.06 7.90
N MET A 350 8.23 0.02 6.90
CA MET A 350 6.97 -0.74 6.92
C MET A 350 6.03 -0.35 8.08
N ASN A 351 6.23 0.83 8.67
CA ASN A 351 5.47 1.32 9.81
C ASN A 351 5.46 0.33 11.00
N THR A 352 6.60 -0.34 11.23
CA THR A 352 6.72 -1.26 12.36
C THR A 352 6.70 -0.53 13.69
N LEU A 353 6.05 -1.16 14.68
CA LEU A 353 5.88 -0.62 16.03
C LEU A 353 7.11 -0.94 16.88
N GLY A 354 7.85 0.10 17.22
CA GLY A 354 8.94 0.08 18.18
C GLY A 354 8.69 1.08 19.29
N GLN A 355 9.63 1.21 20.21
CA GLN A 355 9.51 2.10 21.37
C GLN A 355 9.16 3.55 20.97
N GLY A 356 9.81 4.10 19.93
CA GLY A 356 9.55 5.48 19.51
C GLY A 356 8.15 5.70 18.95
N VAL A 357 7.55 4.69 18.29
CA VAL A 357 6.15 4.74 17.84
C VAL A 357 5.20 4.70 19.04
N LEU A 358 5.44 3.80 20.02
CA LEU A 358 4.61 3.71 21.22
C LEU A 358 4.68 5.00 22.07
N MET A 359 5.87 5.60 22.17
CA MET A 359 6.03 6.93 22.79
C MET A 359 5.21 7.99 22.04
N GLY A 360 5.20 7.96 20.70
CA GLY A 360 4.39 8.85 19.88
C GLY A 360 2.90 8.68 20.13
N LEU A 361 2.39 7.43 20.19
CA LEU A 361 0.99 7.13 20.48
C LEU A 361 0.59 7.68 21.86
N ASN A 362 1.39 7.40 22.91
CA ASN A 362 1.16 7.94 24.25
C ASN A 362 1.18 9.46 24.25
N LYS A 363 2.14 10.08 23.53
CA LYS A 363 2.25 11.54 23.43
C LYS A 363 1.06 12.17 22.71
N ALA A 364 0.54 11.50 21.67
CA ALA A 364 -0.65 11.97 20.96
C ALA A 364 -1.86 12.04 21.90
N VAL A 365 -2.09 11.02 22.72
CA VAL A 365 -3.16 11.02 23.74
C VAL A 365 -2.93 12.16 24.73
N ASP A 366 -1.73 12.30 25.33
CA ASP A 366 -1.42 13.34 26.32
C ASP A 366 -1.60 14.76 25.80
N LEU A 367 -1.35 14.98 24.51
CA LEU A 367 -1.55 16.28 23.86
C LEU A 367 -3.01 16.52 23.54
N ALA A 368 -3.69 15.50 23.04
CA ALA A 368 -5.04 15.63 22.56
C ALA A 368 -6.06 15.80 23.70
N GLU A 369 -5.89 15.10 24.81
CA GLU A 369 -6.75 15.28 26.02
C GLU A 369 -6.71 16.70 26.60
N LYS A 370 -5.67 17.48 26.26
CA LYS A 370 -5.55 18.86 26.76
C LYS A 370 -6.23 19.88 25.88
N ASN A 371 -6.15 19.72 24.55
CA ASN A 371 -6.46 20.82 23.62
C ASN A 371 -7.14 20.38 22.33
N TYR A 372 -7.48 19.10 22.16
CA TYR A 372 -8.04 18.59 20.90
C TYR A 372 -9.30 17.76 21.14
N LYS A 373 -10.08 17.58 20.08
CA LYS A 373 -11.32 16.81 20.08
C LYS A 373 -11.12 15.32 19.82
N GLY A 374 -10.00 14.95 19.23
CA GLY A 374 -9.73 13.54 18.92
C GLY A 374 -8.43 13.30 18.21
N ILE A 375 -8.12 12.01 17.98
CA ILE A 375 -6.92 11.54 17.32
C ILE A 375 -7.31 10.65 16.13
N VAL A 376 -6.58 10.80 15.02
CA VAL A 376 -6.54 9.86 13.90
C VAL A 376 -5.17 9.19 13.91
N ILE A 377 -5.14 7.86 13.89
CA ILE A 377 -3.92 7.08 13.66
C ILE A 377 -3.93 6.65 12.20
N GLY A 378 -3.15 7.32 11.36
CA GLY A 378 -3.18 7.07 9.92
C GLY A 378 -1.98 7.64 9.19
N ASN A 379 -1.69 7.08 7.99
CA ASN A 379 -0.57 7.48 7.16
C ASN A 379 -0.89 7.33 5.66
N GLU A 380 -0.07 7.94 4.80
CA GLU A 380 -0.18 7.84 3.34
C GLU A 380 0.70 6.74 2.73
N GLY A 381 1.35 5.93 3.55
CA GLY A 381 2.18 4.81 3.11
C GLY A 381 1.38 3.72 2.37
N SER A 382 2.08 2.70 1.89
CA SER A 382 1.47 1.53 1.25
C SER A 382 0.76 0.61 2.25
N HIS A 383 1.13 0.69 3.52
CA HIS A 383 0.64 -0.16 4.60
C HIS A 383 0.40 0.64 5.87
N PHE A 384 -0.59 0.24 6.65
CA PHE A 384 -0.84 0.82 7.96
C PHE A 384 0.29 0.46 8.93
N SER A 385 0.56 -0.84 9.11
CA SER A 385 1.69 -1.35 9.89
C SER A 385 1.93 -2.84 9.63
N ALA A 386 3.19 -3.24 9.51
CA ALA A 386 3.60 -4.65 9.41
C ALA A 386 3.78 -5.33 10.78
N GLY A 387 3.40 -4.66 11.87
CA GLY A 387 3.47 -5.19 13.23
C GLY A 387 4.69 -4.75 14.04
N ALA A 388 5.05 -5.51 15.06
CA ALA A 388 6.12 -5.17 15.98
C ALA A 388 7.52 -5.19 15.31
N ASN A 389 8.46 -4.47 15.90
CA ASN A 389 9.87 -4.48 15.49
C ASN A 389 10.54 -5.81 15.91
N LEU A 390 10.44 -6.83 15.06
CA LEU A 390 11.03 -8.15 15.30
C LEU A 390 12.55 -8.11 15.49
N GLY A 391 13.24 -7.12 14.90
CA GLY A 391 14.69 -6.97 15.08
C GLY A 391 15.07 -6.65 16.52
N ALA A 392 14.32 -5.76 17.17
CA ALA A 392 14.54 -5.43 18.58
C ALA A 392 14.26 -6.63 19.50
N ILE A 393 13.16 -7.36 19.26
CA ILE A 393 12.81 -8.57 20.02
C ILE A 393 13.91 -9.64 19.84
N PHE A 394 14.39 -9.83 18.59
CA PHE A 394 15.45 -10.81 18.30
C PHE A 394 16.74 -10.49 19.06
N MET A 395 17.18 -9.24 19.06
CA MET A 395 18.40 -8.81 19.74
C MET A 395 18.31 -9.05 21.24
N ALA A 396 17.25 -8.54 21.88
CA ALA A 396 17.07 -8.71 23.32
C ALA A 396 16.94 -10.20 23.72
N ALA A 397 16.22 -11.01 22.94
CA ALA A 397 16.09 -12.44 23.23
C ALA A 397 17.40 -13.22 22.99
N ALA A 398 18.22 -12.85 21.99
CA ALA A 398 19.54 -13.45 21.75
C ALA A 398 20.55 -13.10 22.85
N GLU A 399 20.43 -11.91 23.44
CA GLU A 399 21.23 -11.45 24.58
C GLU A 399 20.66 -11.92 25.92
N GLN A 400 19.52 -12.63 25.93
CA GLN A 400 18.79 -13.15 27.10
C GLN A 400 18.30 -12.06 28.06
N GLU A 401 18.05 -10.85 27.53
CA GLU A 401 17.55 -9.70 28.28
C GLU A 401 16.00 -9.79 28.46
N TYR A 402 15.55 -10.85 29.15
CA TYR A 402 14.11 -11.15 29.30
C TYR A 402 13.37 -10.11 30.12
N ASP A 403 14.02 -9.45 31.07
CA ASP A 403 13.42 -8.38 31.85
C ASP A 403 13.14 -7.15 30.97
N GLU A 404 14.04 -6.83 30.05
CA GLU A 404 13.82 -5.75 29.06
C GLU A 404 12.68 -6.08 28.11
N ILE A 405 12.60 -7.34 27.62
CA ILE A 405 11.47 -7.80 26.81
C ILE A 405 10.16 -7.69 27.60
N ASN A 406 10.15 -8.11 28.87
CA ASN A 406 8.97 -8.00 29.74
C ASN A 406 8.49 -6.55 29.88
N LEU A 407 9.41 -5.61 30.14
CA LEU A 407 9.10 -4.19 30.23
C LEU A 407 8.60 -3.62 28.89
N ALA A 408 9.22 -4.01 27.78
CA ALA A 408 8.80 -3.56 26.45
C ALA A 408 7.39 -4.04 26.10
N ILE A 409 7.05 -5.30 26.40
CA ILE A 409 5.70 -5.84 26.17
C ILE A 409 4.69 -5.15 27.09
N LYS A 410 5.04 -4.98 28.37
CA LYS A 410 4.17 -4.24 29.30
C LYS A 410 3.91 -2.83 28.78
N PHE A 411 4.94 -2.13 28.33
CA PHE A 411 4.80 -0.78 27.77
C PHE A 411 3.90 -0.78 26.53
N PHE A 412 3.99 -1.83 25.69
CA PHE A 412 3.10 -1.98 24.53
C PHE A 412 1.65 -2.16 25.00
N GLN A 413 1.39 -3.09 25.92
CA GLN A 413 0.06 -3.33 26.48
C GLN A 413 -0.52 -2.06 27.13
N ASP A 414 0.27 -1.37 27.96
CA ASP A 414 -0.14 -0.11 28.62
C ASP A 414 -0.47 0.97 27.57
N SER A 415 0.29 1.04 26.46
CA SER A 415 0.01 1.98 25.37
C SER A 415 -1.30 1.65 24.67
N MET A 416 -1.60 0.37 24.42
CA MET A 416 -2.88 -0.05 23.83
C MET A 416 -4.06 0.27 24.76
N MET A 417 -3.92 0.01 26.06
CA MET A 417 -4.94 0.33 27.04
C MET A 417 -5.14 1.85 27.19
N LYS A 418 -4.07 2.64 27.03
CA LYS A 418 -4.17 4.11 27.01
C LYS A 418 -4.94 4.64 25.82
N LEU A 419 -4.78 4.04 24.61
CA LEU A 419 -5.60 4.37 23.45
C LEU A 419 -7.08 4.07 23.72
N ARG A 420 -7.37 2.86 24.24
CA ARG A 420 -8.74 2.40 24.51
C ARG A 420 -9.49 3.26 25.52
N TYR A 421 -8.80 3.71 26.56
CA TYR A 421 -9.41 4.43 27.69
C TYR A 421 -9.09 5.93 27.70
N SER A 422 -8.67 6.47 26.54
CA SER A 422 -8.48 7.91 26.41
C SER A 422 -9.80 8.67 26.61
N ASN A 423 -9.72 9.88 27.17
CA ASN A 423 -10.89 10.74 27.36
C ASN A 423 -11.39 11.42 26.09
N ILE A 424 -10.75 11.13 24.95
CA ILE A 424 -11.10 11.66 23.64
C ILE A 424 -11.16 10.52 22.61
N PRO A 425 -11.95 10.64 21.54
CA PRO A 425 -12.03 9.61 20.51
C PRO A 425 -10.70 9.35 19.81
N VAL A 426 -10.35 8.08 19.65
CA VAL A 426 -9.19 7.60 18.88
C VAL A 426 -9.68 6.77 17.70
N ILE A 427 -9.41 7.24 16.48
CA ILE A 427 -9.86 6.60 15.25
C ILE A 427 -8.66 6.02 14.51
N ALA A 428 -8.66 4.72 14.25
CA ALA A 428 -7.67 4.09 13.38
C ALA A 428 -8.08 4.22 11.90
N ALA A 429 -7.09 4.39 11.02
CA ALA A 429 -7.27 4.45 9.57
C ALA A 429 -6.45 3.35 8.87
N PRO A 430 -6.76 2.04 9.10
CA PRO A 430 -5.99 0.94 8.56
C PRO A 430 -6.19 0.73 7.06
N HIS A 431 -5.09 0.40 6.35
CA HIS A 431 -5.07 0.10 4.93
C HIS A 431 -3.88 -0.79 4.56
N GLY A 432 -4.00 -1.55 3.47
CA GLY A 432 -2.97 -2.50 3.07
C GLY A 432 -2.65 -3.49 4.21
N LEU A 433 -1.39 -3.78 4.45
CA LEU A 433 -1.01 -4.65 5.57
C LEU A 433 -1.26 -3.95 6.91
N THR A 434 -2.04 -4.62 7.77
CA THR A 434 -2.38 -4.22 9.14
C THR A 434 -2.19 -5.45 10.02
N LEU A 435 -0.92 -5.79 10.26
CA LEU A 435 -0.54 -7.09 10.80
C LEU A 435 0.00 -6.99 12.23
N GLY A 436 -0.23 -8.04 13.02
CA GLY A 436 0.31 -8.15 14.37
C GLY A 436 -0.01 -6.94 15.22
N GLY A 437 1.01 -6.26 15.76
CA GLY A 437 0.84 -5.02 16.53
C GLY A 437 0.00 -3.95 15.83
N GLY A 438 0.02 -3.87 14.48
CA GLY A 438 -0.86 -2.96 13.73
C GLY A 438 -2.34 -3.35 13.83
N CYS A 439 -2.64 -4.66 13.86
CA CYS A 439 -3.96 -5.17 14.14
C CYS A 439 -4.35 -4.84 15.60
N GLU A 440 -3.43 -5.03 16.55
CA GLU A 440 -3.65 -4.73 17.97
C GLU A 440 -3.97 -3.24 18.19
N VAL A 441 -3.22 -2.31 17.55
CA VAL A 441 -3.56 -0.87 17.58
C VAL A 441 -4.98 -0.64 17.07
N THR A 442 -5.34 -1.24 15.93
CA THR A 442 -6.68 -1.08 15.33
C THR A 442 -7.78 -1.57 16.27
N MET A 443 -7.58 -2.73 16.91
CA MET A 443 -8.55 -3.34 17.82
C MET A 443 -8.72 -2.57 19.13
N HIS A 444 -7.76 -1.71 19.51
CA HIS A 444 -7.81 -0.91 20.74
C HIS A 444 -8.26 0.55 20.52
N CYS A 445 -8.55 0.95 19.30
CA CYS A 445 -9.17 2.24 19.00
C CYS A 445 -10.68 2.17 19.20
N ASP A 446 -11.32 3.33 19.40
CA ASP A 446 -12.78 3.42 19.53
C ASP A 446 -13.49 2.99 18.25
N LYS A 447 -12.88 3.32 17.11
CA LYS A 447 -13.41 3.04 15.79
C LYS A 447 -12.29 2.91 14.78
N ALA A 448 -12.50 2.05 13.77
CA ALA A 448 -11.67 2.01 12.59
C ALA A 448 -12.42 2.51 11.36
N VAL A 449 -11.74 3.36 10.57
CA VAL A 449 -12.16 3.74 9.21
C VAL A 449 -11.24 2.98 8.24
N VAL A 450 -11.72 1.90 7.71
CA VAL A 450 -10.91 0.85 7.07
C VAL A 450 -11.02 0.96 5.55
N TYR A 451 -9.90 1.03 4.87
CA TYR A 451 -9.90 0.87 3.41
C TYR A 451 -10.26 -0.56 3.01
N SER A 452 -11.15 -0.74 2.03
CA SER A 452 -11.64 -2.07 1.61
C SER A 452 -10.53 -3.09 1.28
N GLU A 453 -9.42 -2.64 0.68
CA GLU A 453 -8.21 -3.44 0.44
C GLU A 453 -7.26 -3.36 1.65
N SER A 454 -7.73 -3.86 2.79
CA SER A 454 -6.95 -4.02 4.02
C SER A 454 -6.80 -5.49 4.35
N TYR A 455 -5.57 -5.87 4.68
CA TYR A 455 -5.16 -7.23 5.02
C TYR A 455 -4.81 -7.26 6.51
N ILE A 456 -5.80 -7.62 7.33
CA ILE A 456 -5.74 -7.49 8.79
C ILE A 456 -5.58 -8.85 9.42
N GLY A 457 -4.67 -9.00 10.39
CA GLY A 457 -4.50 -10.26 11.11
C GLY A 457 -3.46 -10.23 12.21
N LEU A 458 -3.64 -11.14 13.17
CA LEU A 458 -2.67 -11.46 14.21
C LEU A 458 -1.76 -12.58 13.67
N VAL A 459 -0.53 -12.24 13.32
CA VAL A 459 0.37 -13.12 12.53
C VAL A 459 1.63 -13.57 13.30
N GLU A 460 1.67 -13.34 14.59
CA GLU A 460 2.82 -13.57 15.48
C GLU A 460 3.29 -15.02 15.49
N VAL A 461 2.39 -15.98 15.26
CA VAL A 461 2.69 -17.42 15.14
C VAL A 461 3.74 -17.68 14.05
N GLY A 462 3.71 -16.91 12.97
CA GLY A 462 4.72 -16.98 11.91
C GLY A 462 6.12 -16.65 12.39
N ALA A 463 6.25 -15.81 13.41
CA ALA A 463 7.50 -15.45 14.08
C ALA A 463 7.86 -16.37 15.26
N GLY A 464 7.02 -17.36 15.58
CA GLY A 464 7.22 -18.23 16.74
C GLY A 464 6.68 -17.66 18.06
N LEU A 465 5.84 -16.65 17.99
CA LEU A 465 5.31 -15.89 19.13
C LEU A 465 3.77 -15.95 19.13
N ILE A 466 3.17 -15.41 20.19
CA ILE A 466 1.75 -15.07 20.25
C ILE A 466 1.60 -13.54 20.17
N PRO A 467 0.39 -12.99 19.94
CA PRO A 467 0.12 -11.57 20.15
C PRO A 467 0.58 -11.10 21.53
N GLY A 468 1.20 -9.95 21.62
CA GLY A 468 1.79 -9.46 22.88
C GLY A 468 1.29 -8.08 23.32
N GLY A 469 0.59 -7.35 22.44
CA GLY A 469 0.02 -6.02 22.72
C GLY A 469 -1.46 -6.05 23.09
N GLY A 470 -1.99 -7.20 23.52
CA GLY A 470 -3.38 -7.37 23.90
C GLY A 470 -4.24 -8.11 22.87
N GLY A 471 -3.65 -8.67 21.81
CA GLY A 471 -4.40 -9.34 20.74
C GLY A 471 -5.14 -10.58 21.23
N CYS A 472 -4.52 -11.45 22.03
CA CYS A 472 -5.20 -12.61 22.61
C CYS A 472 -6.29 -12.17 23.61
N LYS A 473 -6.02 -11.15 24.42
CA LYS A 473 -6.99 -10.56 25.35
C LYS A 473 -8.21 -10.04 24.58
N GLU A 474 -7.99 -9.28 23.48
CA GLU A 474 -9.08 -8.76 22.67
C GLU A 474 -9.92 -9.87 22.03
N MET A 475 -9.30 -10.91 21.51
CA MET A 475 -10.04 -12.03 20.90
C MET A 475 -10.85 -12.80 21.97
N ALA A 476 -10.31 -12.97 23.19
CA ALA A 476 -11.07 -13.55 24.31
C ALA A 476 -12.25 -12.67 24.72
N LEU A 477 -12.05 -11.34 24.81
CA LEU A 477 -13.09 -10.37 25.12
C LEU A 477 -14.21 -10.40 24.06
N ARG A 478 -13.85 -10.36 22.77
CA ARG A 478 -14.79 -10.39 21.65
C ARG A 478 -15.55 -11.72 21.59
N ALA A 479 -14.89 -12.85 21.89
CA ALA A 479 -15.56 -14.15 22.03
C ALA A 479 -16.57 -14.11 23.20
N SER A 480 -16.16 -13.61 24.36
CA SER A 480 -17.03 -13.47 25.53
C SER A 480 -18.29 -12.63 25.23
N LYS A 481 -18.15 -11.54 24.48
CA LYS A 481 -19.29 -10.69 24.06
C LYS A 481 -20.26 -11.39 23.10
N LYS A 482 -19.79 -12.40 22.36
CA LYS A 482 -20.62 -13.21 21.46
C LYS A 482 -21.29 -14.41 22.14
N PHE A 483 -20.91 -14.76 23.36
CA PHE A 483 -21.54 -15.86 24.07
C PHE A 483 -23.00 -15.52 24.36
N SER A 484 -23.91 -16.37 23.92
CA SER A 484 -25.33 -16.25 24.19
C SER A 484 -25.84 -17.43 25.02
N LYS A 485 -26.98 -17.25 25.67
CA LYS A 485 -27.54 -18.24 26.63
C LYS A 485 -27.75 -19.63 26.05
N ASN A 486 -27.89 -19.73 24.72
CA ASN A 486 -28.25 -21.01 24.03
C ASN A 486 -27.14 -21.45 23.05
N ASP A 487 -26.00 -20.81 23.03
CA ASP A 487 -24.89 -21.18 22.13
C ASP A 487 -23.92 -22.14 22.81
N VAL A 488 -23.17 -22.85 21.95
CA VAL A 488 -22.02 -23.63 22.38
C VAL A 488 -20.82 -22.68 22.46
N GLU A 489 -20.64 -22.03 23.60
CA GLU A 489 -19.60 -21.01 23.85
C GLU A 489 -18.20 -21.46 23.39
N LEU A 490 -17.92 -22.76 23.53
CA LEU A 490 -16.66 -23.36 23.12
C LEU A 490 -16.42 -23.26 21.60
N ASN A 491 -17.45 -23.42 20.78
CA ASN A 491 -17.34 -23.30 19.32
C ASN A 491 -16.99 -21.85 18.93
N VAL A 492 -17.62 -20.88 19.59
CA VAL A 492 -17.31 -19.47 19.38
C VAL A 492 -15.84 -19.19 19.74
N LEU A 493 -15.38 -19.65 20.90
CA LEU A 493 -13.99 -19.45 21.32
C LEU A 493 -12.99 -20.17 20.38
N GLN A 494 -13.38 -21.34 19.85
CA GLN A 494 -12.56 -22.10 18.90
C GLN A 494 -12.31 -21.35 17.60
N GLU A 495 -13.29 -20.61 17.07
CA GLU A 495 -13.10 -19.79 15.87
C GLU A 495 -12.01 -18.73 16.08
N TYR A 496 -12.05 -18.03 17.21
CA TYR A 496 -11.03 -17.03 17.57
C TYR A 496 -9.65 -17.67 17.81
N PHE A 497 -9.62 -18.83 18.49
CA PHE A 497 -8.39 -19.61 18.66
C PHE A 497 -7.75 -19.97 17.31
N LEU A 498 -8.54 -20.48 16.36
CA LEU A 498 -8.05 -20.87 15.03
C LEU A 498 -7.59 -19.66 14.22
N ASN A 499 -8.25 -18.51 14.35
CA ASN A 499 -7.86 -17.29 13.63
C ASN A 499 -6.46 -16.83 14.06
N ILE A 500 -6.14 -16.84 15.36
CA ILE A 500 -4.80 -16.52 15.87
C ILE A 500 -3.81 -17.66 15.54
N GLY A 501 -4.15 -18.90 15.91
CA GLY A 501 -3.26 -20.07 15.81
C GLY A 501 -2.81 -20.39 14.39
N MET A 502 -3.66 -20.13 13.41
CA MET A 502 -3.35 -20.29 11.98
C MET A 502 -2.79 -19.01 11.34
N ALA A 503 -2.59 -17.95 12.12
CA ALA A 503 -2.15 -16.64 11.63
C ALA A 503 -3.00 -16.15 10.44
N LYS A 504 -4.32 -16.29 10.53
CA LYS A 504 -5.22 -15.89 9.45
C LYS A 504 -5.16 -14.39 9.22
N THR A 505 -4.92 -14.03 7.98
CA THR A 505 -4.96 -12.64 7.50
C THR A 505 -6.13 -12.49 6.55
N SER A 506 -6.96 -11.50 6.77
CA SER A 506 -8.09 -11.21 5.89
C SER A 506 -7.60 -10.80 4.49
N THR A 507 -8.38 -11.11 3.47
CA THR A 507 -8.16 -10.71 2.06
C THR A 507 -8.87 -9.41 1.71
N SER A 508 -9.64 -8.87 2.67
CA SER A 508 -10.33 -7.58 2.57
C SER A 508 -10.78 -7.11 3.96
N ALA A 509 -11.20 -5.85 4.06
CA ALA A 509 -11.80 -5.32 5.28
C ALA A 509 -13.12 -6.04 5.65
N TYR A 510 -13.88 -6.53 4.66
CA TYR A 510 -15.10 -7.30 4.92
C TYR A 510 -14.80 -8.64 5.60
N GLU A 511 -13.83 -9.39 5.09
CA GLU A 511 -13.42 -10.65 5.72
C GLU A 511 -12.80 -10.41 7.11
N ALA A 512 -12.20 -9.25 7.37
CA ALA A 512 -11.70 -8.92 8.71
C ALA A 512 -12.83 -8.81 9.75
N ILE A 513 -14.05 -8.45 9.33
CA ILE A 513 -15.25 -8.53 10.18
C ILE A 513 -15.57 -9.98 10.52
N ASP A 514 -15.60 -10.86 9.51
CA ASP A 514 -15.90 -12.29 9.68
C ASP A 514 -14.89 -12.97 10.60
N LEU A 515 -13.61 -12.59 10.48
CA LEU A 515 -12.53 -13.09 11.34
C LEU A 515 -12.53 -12.48 12.75
N GLY A 516 -13.37 -11.49 13.01
CA GLY A 516 -13.49 -10.84 14.32
C GLY A 516 -12.41 -9.81 14.64
N TYR A 517 -11.64 -9.35 13.64
CA TYR A 517 -10.66 -8.26 13.81
C TYR A 517 -11.30 -6.88 13.75
N LEU A 518 -12.46 -6.75 13.11
CA LEU A 518 -13.27 -5.54 13.02
C LEU A 518 -14.67 -5.79 13.58
N GLU A 519 -15.35 -4.72 14.01
CA GLU A 519 -16.70 -4.77 14.56
C GLU A 519 -17.73 -4.22 13.55
N PRO A 520 -18.69 -5.03 13.07
CA PRO A 520 -19.58 -4.67 11.95
C PRO A 520 -20.48 -3.46 12.23
N ASN A 521 -20.83 -3.23 13.49
CA ASN A 521 -21.72 -2.13 13.88
C ASN A 521 -20.99 -0.88 14.34
N ASN A 522 -19.67 -0.94 14.43
CA ASN A 522 -18.82 0.15 14.88
C ASN A 522 -17.91 0.66 13.77
N ASP A 523 -17.17 -0.23 13.12
CA ASP A 523 -16.17 0.13 12.14
C ASP A 523 -16.78 0.52 10.79
N THR A 524 -16.12 1.42 10.08
CA THR A 524 -16.59 1.93 8.78
C THR A 524 -15.66 1.45 7.68
N ILE A 525 -16.18 0.74 6.68
CA ILE A 525 -15.41 0.36 5.49
C ILE A 525 -15.62 1.41 4.40
N ILE A 526 -14.52 1.87 3.82
CA ILE A 526 -14.51 2.82 2.71
C ILE A 526 -13.88 2.21 1.47
N MET A 527 -14.37 2.58 0.31
CA MET A 527 -13.88 2.07 -0.97
C MET A 527 -12.71 2.88 -1.53
N ASN A 528 -12.63 4.18 -1.23
CA ASN A 528 -11.56 5.05 -1.72
C ASN A 528 -10.64 5.49 -0.58
N LYS A 529 -9.37 5.02 -0.64
CA LYS A 529 -8.34 5.36 0.35
C LYS A 529 -8.07 6.87 0.46
N ASN A 530 -8.23 7.62 -0.62
CA ASN A 530 -7.92 9.06 -0.62
C ASN A 530 -8.77 9.84 0.38
N HIS A 531 -9.99 9.36 0.69
CA HIS A 531 -10.89 9.97 1.66
C HIS A 531 -10.69 9.49 3.10
N GLN A 532 -9.79 8.53 3.35
CA GLN A 532 -9.70 7.82 4.63
C GLN A 532 -9.44 8.73 5.82
N ILE A 533 -8.41 9.58 5.74
CA ILE A 533 -8.04 10.48 6.84
C ILE A 533 -9.14 11.52 7.09
N SER A 534 -9.76 12.06 6.04
CA SER A 534 -10.84 13.04 6.20
C SER A 534 -12.11 12.43 6.81
N ILE A 535 -12.43 11.18 6.45
CA ILE A 535 -13.57 10.46 7.05
C ILE A 535 -13.26 10.10 8.50
N ALA A 536 -12.04 9.62 8.80
CA ALA A 536 -11.61 9.35 10.17
C ALA A 536 -11.69 10.61 11.05
N LYS A 537 -11.23 11.75 10.54
CA LYS A 537 -11.35 13.06 11.21
C LYS A 537 -12.80 13.41 11.49
N LYS A 538 -13.71 13.25 10.52
CA LYS A 538 -15.14 13.52 10.69
C LYS A 538 -15.75 12.64 11.79
N HIS A 539 -15.37 11.37 11.88
CA HIS A 539 -15.80 10.49 12.97
C HIS A 539 -15.29 10.95 14.32
N ALA A 540 -14.04 11.37 14.43
CA ALA A 540 -13.48 11.89 15.68
C ALA A 540 -14.26 13.14 16.16
N ILE A 541 -14.51 14.09 15.26
CA ILE A 541 -15.29 15.29 15.56
C ILE A 541 -16.72 14.93 15.97
N LEU A 542 -17.39 14.07 15.21
CA LEU A 542 -18.78 13.69 15.47
C LEU A 542 -18.94 13.01 16.83
N MET A 543 -18.03 12.09 17.17
CA MET A 543 -18.02 11.43 18.49
C MET A 543 -17.81 12.45 19.61
N SER A 544 -16.86 13.37 19.47
CA SER A 544 -16.59 14.42 20.43
C SER A 544 -17.79 15.37 20.61
N ASP A 545 -18.38 15.84 19.52
CA ASP A 545 -19.51 16.79 19.55
C ASP A 545 -20.78 16.16 20.13
N TYR A 546 -20.93 14.83 20.09
CA TYR A 546 -22.03 14.10 20.73
C TYR A 546 -21.77 13.77 22.21
N GLY A 547 -20.67 14.28 22.78
CA GLY A 547 -20.34 14.04 24.19
C GLY A 547 -19.73 12.67 24.43
N TYR A 548 -18.65 12.37 23.69
CA TYR A 548 -17.88 11.14 23.86
C TYR A 548 -17.54 10.86 25.32
N LEU A 549 -17.76 9.63 25.73
CA LEU A 549 -17.30 9.08 27.01
C LEU A 549 -16.43 7.85 26.75
N PRO A 550 -15.27 7.75 27.42
CA PRO A 550 -14.42 6.57 27.27
C PRO A 550 -15.16 5.30 27.71
N PRO A 551 -14.90 4.16 27.09
CA PRO A 551 -15.48 2.90 27.54
C PRO A 551 -15.06 2.58 28.97
N CYS A 552 -15.92 1.87 29.70
CA CYS A 552 -15.56 1.36 31.02
C CYS A 552 -14.63 0.16 30.89
N SER A 553 -13.64 0.06 31.81
CA SER A 553 -12.77 -1.11 31.88
C SER A 553 -13.57 -2.40 32.06
N GLU A 554 -13.32 -3.38 31.21
CA GLU A 554 -14.02 -4.66 31.22
C GLU A 554 -13.57 -5.53 32.40
N LYS A 555 -14.51 -5.81 33.29
CA LYS A 555 -14.27 -6.61 34.50
C LYS A 555 -14.95 -8.01 34.43
N ASN A 556 -15.76 -8.23 33.44
CA ASN A 556 -16.64 -9.41 33.32
C ASN A 556 -16.40 -10.16 32.01
N ILE A 557 -15.16 -10.46 31.68
CA ILE A 557 -14.81 -11.28 30.52
C ILE A 557 -14.98 -12.73 30.92
N LYS A 558 -15.93 -13.43 30.31
CA LYS A 558 -16.15 -14.86 30.55
C LYS A 558 -15.07 -15.67 29.86
N VAL A 559 -14.31 -16.42 30.62
CA VAL A 559 -13.33 -17.39 30.14
C VAL A 559 -13.77 -18.81 30.52
N LEU A 560 -13.44 -19.81 29.71
CA LEU A 560 -14.01 -21.17 29.85
C LEU A 560 -13.13 -22.11 30.68
N GLY A 561 -11.93 -21.68 31.09
CA GLY A 561 -11.01 -22.41 31.96
C GLY A 561 -10.49 -23.71 31.39
N LYS A 562 -10.14 -24.66 32.25
CA LYS A 562 -9.52 -25.96 31.91
C LYS A 562 -10.31 -26.78 30.89
N GLN A 563 -11.62 -26.66 30.84
CA GLN A 563 -12.43 -27.41 29.88
C GLN A 563 -12.09 -27.00 28.43
N ALA A 564 -12.04 -25.70 28.15
CA ALA A 564 -11.66 -25.20 26.82
C ALA A 564 -10.18 -25.46 26.54
N LEU A 565 -9.30 -25.20 27.51
CA LEU A 565 -7.87 -25.45 27.38
C LEU A 565 -7.58 -26.91 27.00
N GLY A 566 -8.21 -27.87 27.71
CA GLY A 566 -8.03 -29.29 27.43
C GLY A 566 -8.49 -29.69 26.03
N MET A 567 -9.62 -29.15 25.56
CA MET A 567 -10.10 -29.41 24.20
C MET A 567 -9.15 -28.85 23.13
N PHE A 568 -8.65 -27.65 23.31
CA PHE A 568 -7.69 -27.07 22.36
C PHE A 568 -6.37 -27.84 22.34
N MET A 569 -5.87 -28.31 23.49
CA MET A 569 -4.69 -29.15 23.58
C MET A 569 -4.87 -30.47 22.84
N VAL A 570 -6.02 -31.16 23.01
CA VAL A 570 -6.35 -32.36 22.23
C VAL A 570 -6.39 -32.06 20.74
N GLY A 571 -6.99 -30.92 20.35
CA GLY A 571 -7.01 -30.48 18.95
C GLY A 571 -5.63 -30.28 18.37
N THR A 572 -4.74 -29.59 19.10
CA THR A 572 -3.33 -29.37 18.64
C THR A 572 -2.51 -30.66 18.62
N ASP A 573 -2.74 -31.59 19.57
CA ASP A 573 -2.14 -32.93 19.55
C ASP A 573 -2.56 -33.73 18.31
N THR A 574 -3.84 -33.67 17.96
CA THR A 574 -4.38 -34.30 16.76
C THR A 574 -3.76 -33.72 15.49
N MET A 575 -3.66 -32.39 15.40
CA MET A 575 -3.06 -31.72 14.26
C MET A 575 -1.55 -32.07 14.13
N LYS A 576 -0.83 -32.17 15.24
CA LYS A 576 0.58 -32.61 15.24
C LYS A 576 0.71 -34.06 14.82
N ALA A 577 -0.10 -34.96 15.37
CA ALA A 577 -0.10 -36.39 14.98
C ALA A 577 -0.39 -36.57 13.49
N GLY A 578 -1.30 -35.76 12.92
CA GLY A 578 -1.59 -35.69 11.49
C GLY A 578 -0.54 -34.98 10.64
N LYS A 579 0.55 -34.45 11.25
CA LYS A 579 1.62 -33.67 10.59
C LYS A 579 1.15 -32.39 9.89
N TYR A 580 0.04 -31.81 10.34
CA TYR A 580 -0.46 -30.50 9.85
C TYR A 580 0.31 -29.33 10.49
N ILE A 581 0.82 -29.53 11.71
CA ILE A 581 1.62 -28.54 12.43
C ILE A 581 2.89 -29.18 12.99
N SER A 582 3.95 -28.35 13.18
CA SER A 582 5.18 -28.78 13.82
C SER A 582 5.01 -28.87 15.36
N GLU A 583 5.98 -29.45 16.03
CA GLU A 583 6.02 -29.47 17.50
C GLU A 583 6.08 -28.04 18.09
N HIS A 584 6.80 -27.13 17.43
CA HIS A 584 6.88 -25.76 17.86
C HIS A 584 5.58 -24.99 17.61
N ASP A 585 4.90 -25.24 16.46
CA ASP A 585 3.54 -24.70 16.22
C ASP A 585 2.56 -25.15 17.31
N GLN A 586 2.61 -26.43 17.72
CA GLN A 586 1.79 -26.94 18.83
C GLN A 586 2.07 -26.18 20.12
N LYS A 587 3.36 -25.96 20.46
CA LYS A 587 3.73 -25.22 21.66
C LYS A 587 3.15 -23.81 21.67
N ILE A 588 3.27 -23.09 20.55
CA ILE A 588 2.71 -21.75 20.39
C ILE A 588 1.17 -21.78 20.50
N ALA A 589 0.52 -22.70 19.82
CA ALA A 589 -0.94 -22.84 19.85
C ALA A 589 -1.44 -23.15 21.27
N ASN A 590 -0.74 -23.99 22.04
CA ASN A 590 -1.07 -24.26 23.43
C ASN A 590 -0.93 -23.02 24.33
N LYS A 591 0.03 -22.10 24.02
CA LYS A 591 0.14 -20.82 24.73
C LYS A 591 -1.02 -19.87 24.39
N ILE A 592 -1.47 -19.84 23.13
CA ILE A 592 -2.68 -19.10 22.74
C ILE A 592 -3.89 -19.66 23.48
N ALA A 593 -4.06 -21.00 23.45
CA ALA A 593 -5.16 -21.68 24.16
C ALA A 593 -5.18 -21.36 25.65
N TYR A 594 -4.01 -21.34 26.29
CA TYR A 594 -3.83 -20.99 27.68
C TYR A 594 -4.37 -19.58 27.97
N VAL A 595 -3.97 -18.57 27.20
CA VAL A 595 -4.40 -17.18 27.40
C VAL A 595 -5.90 -17.01 27.20
N ILE A 596 -6.42 -17.43 26.04
CA ILE A 596 -7.83 -17.17 25.69
C ILE A 596 -8.83 -17.97 26.52
N SER A 597 -8.39 -19.10 27.11
CA SER A 597 -9.19 -19.90 28.05
C SER A 597 -9.17 -19.37 29.48
N GLY A 598 -8.32 -18.36 29.78
CA GLY A 598 -8.16 -17.80 31.13
C GLY A 598 -7.19 -18.57 32.01
N GLY A 599 -6.19 -19.25 31.41
CA GLY A 599 -5.16 -19.99 32.15
C GLY A 599 -5.69 -21.28 32.79
N ASP A 600 -5.16 -21.59 33.96
CA ASP A 600 -5.40 -22.85 34.70
C ASP A 600 -6.66 -22.83 35.60
N LEU A 601 -7.62 -21.94 35.31
CA LEU A 601 -8.86 -21.85 36.07
C LEU A 601 -9.67 -23.14 35.97
N SER A 602 -10.11 -23.68 37.11
CA SER A 602 -10.75 -25.01 37.19
C SER A 602 -12.11 -25.09 36.46
N LYS A 603 -12.80 -23.96 36.30
CA LYS A 603 -14.12 -23.84 35.68
C LYS A 603 -14.27 -22.50 34.96
N ALA A 604 -15.28 -22.38 34.11
CA ALA A 604 -15.66 -21.11 33.50
C ALA A 604 -15.92 -20.05 34.56
N THR A 605 -15.33 -18.87 34.40
CA THR A 605 -15.44 -17.77 35.36
C THR A 605 -15.29 -16.42 34.66
N PHE A 606 -15.43 -15.34 35.40
CA PHE A 606 -15.24 -13.98 34.88
C PHE A 606 -13.91 -13.43 35.37
N VAL A 607 -13.17 -12.80 34.46
CA VAL A 607 -11.88 -12.15 34.73
C VAL A 607 -11.90 -10.73 34.19
N ASN A 608 -10.96 -9.91 34.60
CA ASN A 608 -10.74 -8.58 34.05
C ASN A 608 -9.70 -8.61 32.92
N GLU A 609 -9.56 -7.50 32.21
CA GLU A 609 -8.61 -7.38 31.10
C GLU A 609 -7.16 -7.54 31.55
N GLN A 610 -6.80 -6.96 32.71
CA GLN A 610 -5.42 -7.01 33.21
C GLN A 610 -4.97 -8.45 33.47
N TYR A 611 -5.86 -9.31 33.98
CA TYR A 611 -5.57 -10.72 34.16
C TYR A 611 -5.18 -11.41 32.85
N LEU A 612 -5.92 -11.16 31.76
CA LEU A 612 -5.62 -11.73 30.46
C LEU A 612 -4.35 -11.13 29.84
N LEU A 613 -4.09 -9.84 30.04
CA LEU A 613 -2.85 -9.19 29.61
C LEU A 613 -1.62 -9.78 30.33
N ASP A 614 -1.73 -10.09 31.62
CA ASP A 614 -0.64 -10.72 32.36
C ASP A 614 -0.36 -12.14 31.88
N LEU A 615 -1.41 -12.95 31.60
CA LEU A 615 -1.26 -14.28 31.00
C LEU A 615 -0.63 -14.20 29.58
N GLU A 616 -1.04 -13.22 28.78
CA GLU A 616 -0.51 -13.01 27.44
C GLU A 616 0.99 -12.68 27.49
N ARG A 617 1.39 -11.76 28.39
CA ARG A 617 2.79 -11.37 28.58
C ARG A 617 3.65 -12.53 29.07
N GLU A 618 3.19 -13.30 30.05
CA GLU A 618 3.86 -14.51 30.54
C GLU A 618 4.08 -15.52 29.41
N ALA A 619 3.03 -15.82 28.66
CA ALA A 619 3.07 -16.75 27.55
C ALA A 619 4.02 -16.27 26.43
N PHE A 620 4.00 -14.98 26.08
CA PHE A 620 4.91 -14.38 25.11
C PHE A 620 6.37 -14.52 25.53
N LEU A 621 6.69 -14.14 26.77
CA LEU A 621 8.06 -14.25 27.34
C LEU A 621 8.57 -15.68 27.30
N SER A 622 7.73 -16.64 27.64
CA SER A 622 8.12 -18.07 27.63
C SER A 622 8.51 -18.55 26.22
N LEU A 623 8.00 -17.94 25.15
CA LEU A 623 8.35 -18.27 23.78
C LEU A 623 9.62 -17.54 23.29
N CYS A 624 9.95 -16.37 23.87
CA CYS A 624 11.19 -15.65 23.54
C CYS A 624 12.46 -16.43 23.88
N SER A 625 12.40 -17.33 24.87
CA SER A 625 13.53 -18.19 25.26
C SER A 625 13.71 -19.41 24.33
N GLU A 626 12.78 -19.67 23.41
CA GLU A 626 12.81 -20.84 22.54
C GLU A 626 13.73 -20.62 21.35
N ARG A 627 14.69 -21.52 21.15
CA ARG A 627 15.61 -21.49 20.01
C ARG A 627 14.87 -21.47 18.67
N LYS A 628 13.80 -22.25 18.52
CA LYS A 628 13.00 -22.30 17.30
C LYS A 628 12.28 -20.98 16.99
N THR A 629 11.89 -20.23 18.01
CA THR A 629 11.36 -18.86 17.86
C THR A 629 12.43 -17.93 17.32
N LEU A 630 13.64 -17.94 17.86
CA LEU A 630 14.75 -17.13 17.32
C LEU A 630 15.07 -17.47 15.87
N GLU A 631 15.07 -18.76 15.50
CA GLU A 631 15.26 -19.21 14.12
C GLU A 631 14.17 -18.66 13.18
N ARG A 632 12.89 -18.63 13.60
CA ARG A 632 11.77 -18.05 12.84
C ARG A 632 11.94 -16.56 12.64
N ILE A 633 12.21 -15.82 13.72
CA ILE A 633 12.41 -14.36 13.63
C ILE A 633 13.59 -14.05 12.69
N GLN A 634 14.73 -14.74 12.85
CA GLN A 634 15.89 -14.54 11.99
C GLN A 634 15.58 -14.84 10.52
N HIS A 635 14.79 -15.88 10.25
CA HIS A 635 14.38 -16.21 8.88
C HIS A 635 13.50 -15.12 8.27
N ILE A 636 12.53 -14.60 9.02
CA ILE A 636 11.67 -13.49 8.56
C ILE A 636 12.53 -12.26 8.27
N LEU A 637 13.45 -11.89 9.15
CA LEU A 637 14.33 -10.73 8.97
C LEU A 637 15.21 -10.87 7.70
N LYS A 638 15.64 -12.08 7.37
CA LYS A 638 16.47 -12.35 6.19
C LYS A 638 15.67 -12.46 4.88
N THR A 639 14.50 -13.06 4.94
CA THR A 639 13.78 -13.48 3.72
C THR A 639 12.43 -12.78 3.51
N GLY A 640 11.87 -12.16 4.55
CA GLY A 640 10.52 -11.63 4.58
C GLY A 640 9.43 -12.70 4.58
N LYS A 641 9.77 -13.98 4.86
CA LYS A 641 8.83 -15.12 4.84
C LYS A 641 8.89 -15.88 6.17
N PRO A 642 7.73 -16.42 6.64
CA PRO A 642 7.74 -17.28 7.82
C PRO A 642 8.47 -18.61 7.59
N LEU A 643 9.09 -19.12 8.64
CA LEU A 643 9.68 -20.46 8.70
C LEU A 643 8.73 -21.38 9.48
N ARG A 644 8.60 -22.64 9.03
CA ARG A 644 7.95 -23.72 9.79
C ARG A 644 9.02 -24.75 10.19
N ASN A 645 9.35 -24.81 11.50
CA ASN A 645 10.42 -25.65 12.05
C ASN A 645 9.96 -26.53 13.21
#